data_897c940570891b4e3592077b511c229a
#
_entry.id   897c940570891b4e3592077b511c229a
#
_cell.length_a   1.000
_cell.length_b   1.000
_cell.length_c   1.000
_cell.angle_alpha   90.00
_cell.angle_beta   90.00
_cell.angle_gamma   90.00
#
_symmetry.space_group_name_H-M   'P 1'
#
loop_
_entity.id
_entity.type
_entity.pdbx_description
1 polymer ?
#
loop_
_entity_poly.entity_id
_entity_poly.type
_entity_poly.pdbx_seq_one_letter_code
_entity_poly.pdbx_strand_id
1 'polypeptide(L)'
;MTYEQFKERYHITLNRQQEKAVCAVDGPVLLLAVPGSGKTTVLVSRLGYMIYGKGIHPQQILTVTYTVAATRDMKQRFISMFGEEYARQLEFRTINGISQKILQYFAESNHTTVYDVADKKAAELIKQIFYEVTGNFATESDLKDFQTGITFAKNMRLNLNEIQKMEEKIPNFGEIFQKYNKELKKRHMIDYDDQIVYALRILEQYPQVLQHFQQKYTYICVDEAQDTSKIQHDMIALLASSSNNLFMVGDEDQSIYGFRAAYPQVLSSFEKMHPGAAVLFMESNYRSGSEIVEAADRFIQKNKSRHKKQIRPTRAERGCVQNIIVKNRGNQYYYLAKVAEECDKETAVLYRNHESALPLIDILDRRGIPYRIRNHDTTFFSHPVVRDICDFISLAQNPWDGETFLRIYYKMGAGISKTQAMYTIDHHVGQGAILETLLEETDVSSYTRRQGKALLTHFQNLVHENAGKAIYRIIHFMGYGEYMDDRGMDSGKADILKLLGDQEEDLSEFQNRLIQLQQILSEGTMHREGNLVLSTIHASKGLEYDRVYLADMIDGVLPGVNQTKEPEAYEEERRLFYVGMTRAKNELYVFSFQNGENSPFITELFSKKKEIGNPMTGLKAGMTIFHLKFGRGIVKKCEGNIARVEFADGSVRNLAIPVVLSNHMIRVEKK
;
A
#
# COMPACT_ATOMS: atom_id res chain seq x y z
N MET A 1 43.69 9.19 3.88
CA MET A 1 44.10 7.83 4.29
C MET A 1 43.58 6.81 3.26
N THR A 2 44.22 5.63 3.19
CA THR A 2 43.73 4.55 2.31
C THR A 2 42.41 3.98 2.84
N TYR A 3 41.67 3.24 2.00
CA TYR A 3 40.41 2.60 2.42
C TYR A 3 40.67 1.55 3.55
N GLU A 4 41.72 0.79 3.44
CA GLU A 4 42.08 -0.21 4.49
C GLU A 4 42.40 0.45 5.83
N GLN A 5 43.19 1.53 5.82
CA GLN A 5 43.44 2.33 7.03
C GLN A 5 42.17 2.95 7.63
N PHE A 6 41.21 3.34 6.76
CA PHE A 6 39.95 3.86 7.21
C PHE A 6 39.09 2.76 7.88
N LYS A 7 39.00 1.57 7.26
CA LYS A 7 38.29 0.43 7.87
C LYS A 7 38.83 0.04 9.23
N GLU A 8 40.17 -0.07 9.32
CA GLU A 8 40.84 -0.44 10.56
C GLU A 8 40.60 0.59 11.67
N ARG A 9 40.77 1.88 11.36
CA ARG A 9 40.59 2.97 12.33
C ARG A 9 39.18 3.07 12.90
N TYR A 10 38.17 2.84 12.10
CA TYR A 10 36.77 3.00 12.51
C TYR A 10 36.04 1.66 12.69
N HIS A 11 36.77 0.54 12.73
CA HIS A 11 36.23 -0.81 12.93
C HIS A 11 35.07 -1.17 11.99
N ILE A 12 35.18 -0.80 10.71
CA ILE A 12 34.12 -0.99 9.71
C ILE A 12 34.25 -2.39 9.11
N THR A 13 33.17 -3.17 9.26
CA THR A 13 33.04 -4.49 8.62
C THR A 13 32.00 -4.45 7.53
N LEU A 14 32.46 -4.56 6.28
CA LEU A 14 31.61 -4.56 5.08
C LEU A 14 31.94 -5.75 4.19
N ASN A 15 30.95 -6.25 3.44
CA ASN A 15 31.22 -7.21 2.40
C ASN A 15 31.73 -6.52 1.12
N ARG A 16 32.22 -7.31 0.17
CA ARG A 16 32.83 -6.79 -1.07
C ARG A 16 31.91 -5.88 -1.89
N GLN A 17 30.58 -6.16 -1.93
CA GLN A 17 29.62 -5.30 -2.63
C GLN A 17 29.44 -3.96 -1.93
N GLN A 18 29.35 -3.98 -0.60
CA GLN A 18 29.25 -2.79 0.23
C GLN A 18 30.53 -1.93 0.16
N GLU A 19 31.71 -2.56 0.21
CA GLU A 19 33.01 -1.89 0.05
C GLU A 19 33.10 -1.16 -1.29
N LYS A 20 32.70 -1.84 -2.39
CA LYS A 20 32.68 -1.23 -3.72
C LYS A 20 31.80 0.00 -3.76
N ALA A 21 30.63 -0.01 -3.11
CA ALA A 21 29.74 1.13 -3.04
C ALA A 21 30.29 2.29 -2.20
N VAL A 22 30.98 2.01 -1.09
CA VAL A 22 31.66 3.02 -0.26
C VAL A 22 32.80 3.69 -1.02
N CYS A 23 33.57 2.91 -1.78
CA CYS A 23 34.75 3.41 -2.50
C CYS A 23 34.43 4.16 -3.80
N ALA A 24 33.25 3.97 -4.39
CA ALA A 24 32.84 4.66 -5.61
C ALA A 24 32.42 6.11 -5.32
N VAL A 25 33.39 6.99 -5.01
CA VAL A 25 33.12 8.35 -4.52
C VAL A 25 32.77 9.32 -5.64
N ASP A 26 33.46 9.28 -6.74
CA ASP A 26 33.34 10.26 -7.82
C ASP A 26 32.44 9.72 -8.96
N GLY A 27 31.75 10.64 -9.65
CA GLY A 27 30.84 10.37 -10.75
C GLY A 27 29.45 9.90 -10.30
N PRO A 28 28.55 9.65 -11.27
CA PRO A 28 27.21 9.18 -11.00
C PRO A 28 27.19 7.68 -10.66
N VAL A 29 26.60 7.33 -9.54
CA VAL A 29 26.52 5.96 -9.02
C VAL A 29 25.09 5.65 -8.63
N LEU A 30 24.53 4.55 -9.16
CA LEU A 30 23.29 3.95 -8.70
C LEU A 30 23.61 2.70 -7.90
N LEU A 31 23.19 2.64 -6.66
CA LEU A 31 23.27 1.46 -5.81
C LEU A 31 21.90 0.81 -5.64
N LEU A 32 21.71 -0.34 -6.28
CA LEU A 32 20.51 -1.15 -6.14
C LEU A 32 20.69 -2.13 -4.98
N ALA A 33 19.90 -1.94 -3.93
CA ALA A 33 20.14 -2.56 -2.64
C ALA A 33 18.90 -3.28 -2.11
N VAL A 34 18.92 -4.61 -2.07
CA VAL A 34 17.80 -5.44 -1.60
C VAL A 34 17.42 -5.14 -0.13
N PRO A 35 16.22 -5.51 0.34
CA PRO A 35 15.84 -5.36 1.74
C PRO A 35 16.85 -6.03 2.67
N GLY A 36 17.15 -5.39 3.79
CA GLY A 36 18.10 -5.95 4.79
C GLY A 36 19.56 -6.05 4.34
N SER A 37 19.96 -5.39 3.25
CA SER A 37 21.34 -5.40 2.75
C SER A 37 22.28 -4.40 3.41
N GLY A 38 21.79 -3.58 4.36
CA GLY A 38 22.60 -2.59 5.06
C GLY A 38 22.77 -1.26 4.30
N LYS A 39 21.77 -0.82 3.52
CA LYS A 39 21.76 0.47 2.78
C LYS A 39 22.28 1.64 3.62
N THR A 40 21.68 1.87 4.78
CA THR A 40 22.05 2.98 5.67
C THR A 40 23.48 2.87 6.19
N THR A 41 23.94 1.65 6.52
CA THR A 41 25.34 1.40 6.95
C THR A 41 26.32 1.78 5.84
N VAL A 42 26.03 1.38 4.60
CA VAL A 42 26.87 1.71 3.45
C VAL A 42 26.89 3.22 3.20
N LEU A 43 25.71 3.88 3.24
CA LEU A 43 25.65 5.33 3.01
C LEU A 43 26.42 6.09 4.10
N VAL A 44 26.24 5.75 5.37
CA VAL A 44 26.97 6.38 6.48
C VAL A 44 28.48 6.10 6.40
N SER A 45 28.89 4.86 6.09
CA SER A 45 30.32 4.52 5.90
C SER A 45 30.94 5.26 4.72
N ARG A 46 30.16 5.45 3.61
CA ARG A 46 30.57 6.26 2.46
C ARG A 46 30.84 7.70 2.86
N LEU A 47 29.93 8.34 3.60
CA LEU A 47 30.10 9.70 4.11
C LEU A 47 31.36 9.82 4.95
N GLY A 48 31.62 8.86 5.86
CA GLY A 48 32.85 8.78 6.63
C GLY A 48 34.10 8.66 5.74
N TYR A 49 34.08 7.77 4.74
CA TYR A 49 35.21 7.60 3.83
C TYR A 49 35.44 8.84 2.94
N MET A 50 34.40 9.52 2.48
CA MET A 50 34.52 10.78 1.75
C MET A 50 35.28 11.83 2.58
N ILE A 51 34.96 11.97 3.85
CA ILE A 51 35.55 12.97 4.75
C ILE A 51 36.95 12.55 5.19
N TYR A 52 37.07 11.40 5.84
CA TYR A 52 38.34 10.98 6.48
C TYR A 52 39.32 10.29 5.53
N GLY A 53 38.78 9.59 4.49
CA GLY A 53 39.61 8.91 3.49
C GLY A 53 40.04 9.82 2.37
N LYS A 54 39.10 10.55 1.80
CA LYS A 54 39.29 11.40 0.60
C LYS A 54 39.54 12.88 0.93
N GLY A 55 39.29 13.36 2.16
CA GLY A 55 39.50 14.74 2.57
C GLY A 55 38.42 15.71 2.00
N ILE A 56 37.26 15.19 1.62
CA ILE A 56 36.15 16.03 1.12
C ILE A 56 35.55 16.79 2.31
N HIS A 57 35.37 18.10 2.14
CA HIS A 57 34.87 18.94 3.21
C HIS A 57 33.37 18.60 3.47
N PRO A 58 32.94 18.38 4.72
CA PRO A 58 31.56 17.95 5.03
C PRO A 58 30.46 18.84 4.47
N GLN A 59 30.70 20.17 4.39
CA GLN A 59 29.74 21.14 3.84
C GLN A 59 29.51 21.01 2.33
N GLN A 60 30.39 20.28 1.62
CA GLN A 60 30.25 20.00 0.20
C GLN A 60 29.34 18.79 -0.07
N ILE A 61 28.89 18.10 0.97
CA ILE A 61 28.10 16.87 0.87
C ILE A 61 26.65 17.16 1.31
N LEU A 62 25.72 17.00 0.38
CA LEU A 62 24.28 17.02 0.66
C LEU A 62 23.75 15.59 0.68
N THR A 63 23.19 15.19 1.80
CA THR A 63 22.50 13.89 1.90
C THR A 63 20.99 14.11 2.02
N VAL A 64 20.25 13.59 1.05
CA VAL A 64 18.79 13.74 0.92
C VAL A 64 18.11 12.44 1.30
N THR A 65 17.11 12.54 2.18
CA THR A 65 16.27 11.42 2.61
C THR A 65 14.79 11.72 2.41
N TYR A 66 13.96 10.67 2.43
CA TYR A 66 12.52 10.83 2.22
C TYR A 66 11.80 11.44 3.45
N THR A 67 12.24 11.14 4.68
CA THR A 67 11.57 11.58 5.92
C THR A 67 12.50 12.29 6.89
N VAL A 68 11.94 13.15 7.75
CA VAL A 68 12.67 13.80 8.85
C VAL A 68 13.21 12.76 9.85
N ALA A 69 12.49 11.65 10.07
CA ALA A 69 12.96 10.58 10.95
C ALA A 69 14.22 9.91 10.38
N ALA A 70 14.27 9.63 9.07
CA ALA A 70 15.43 9.06 8.39
C ALA A 70 16.64 10.01 8.44
N THR A 71 16.42 11.33 8.29
CA THR A 71 17.50 12.32 8.47
C THR A 71 18.12 12.28 9.86
N ARG A 72 17.29 12.16 10.90
CA ARG A 72 17.76 12.08 12.30
C ARG A 72 18.50 10.77 12.57
N ASP A 73 17.95 9.64 12.14
CA ASP A 73 18.56 8.32 12.31
C ASP A 73 19.92 8.25 11.62
N MET A 74 20.02 8.73 10.37
CA MET A 74 21.26 8.73 9.61
C MET A 74 22.33 9.61 10.27
N LYS A 75 21.95 10.80 10.75
CA LYS A 75 22.83 11.69 11.51
C LYS A 75 23.32 11.02 12.80
N GLN A 76 22.42 10.37 13.54
CA GLN A 76 22.76 9.69 14.79
C GLN A 76 23.72 8.50 14.54
N ARG A 77 23.50 7.73 13.47
CA ARG A 77 24.41 6.66 13.06
C ARG A 77 25.77 7.18 12.65
N PHE A 78 25.81 8.32 11.95
CA PHE A 78 27.09 8.96 11.64
C PHE A 78 27.83 9.37 12.91
N ILE A 79 27.16 9.98 13.88
CA ILE A 79 27.73 10.36 15.18
C ILE A 79 28.26 9.12 15.92
N SER A 80 27.51 8.04 15.97
CA SER A 80 27.92 6.82 16.68
C SER A 80 29.15 6.15 16.07
N MET A 81 29.33 6.28 14.74
CA MET A 81 30.47 5.66 14.03
C MET A 81 31.72 6.58 13.98
N PHE A 82 31.52 7.88 13.85
CA PHE A 82 32.58 8.83 13.52
C PHE A 82 32.73 10.02 14.49
N GLY A 83 31.82 10.15 15.45
CA GLY A 83 31.79 11.26 16.40
C GLY A 83 31.05 12.50 15.90
N GLU A 84 30.96 13.51 16.76
CA GLU A 84 30.13 14.71 16.50
C GLU A 84 30.83 15.78 15.63
N GLU A 85 32.16 15.77 15.54
CA GLU A 85 32.95 16.85 14.96
C GLU A 85 32.46 17.30 13.57
N TYR A 86 32.34 16.36 12.63
CA TYR A 86 31.86 16.63 11.29
C TYR A 86 30.34 16.45 11.10
N ALA A 87 29.67 15.74 12.01
CA ALA A 87 28.22 15.53 11.98
C ALA A 87 27.43 16.84 12.05
N ARG A 88 27.99 17.90 12.66
CA ARG A 88 27.41 19.23 12.75
C ARG A 88 27.52 20.00 11.44
N GLN A 89 28.51 19.68 10.62
CA GLN A 89 28.81 20.33 9.35
C GLN A 89 28.18 19.63 8.15
N LEU A 90 27.89 18.32 8.27
CA LEU A 90 27.18 17.55 7.26
C LEU A 90 25.73 17.99 7.14
N GLU A 91 25.27 18.10 5.91
CA GLU A 91 23.89 18.50 5.62
C GLU A 91 23.02 17.28 5.31
N PHE A 92 22.21 16.87 6.28
CA PHE A 92 21.16 15.87 6.14
C PHE A 92 19.83 16.59 6.02
N ARG A 93 19.12 16.44 4.91
CA ARG A 93 17.87 17.14 4.62
C ARG A 93 16.83 16.20 4.00
N THR A 94 15.56 16.55 4.20
CA THR A 94 14.51 16.08 3.30
C THR A 94 14.50 16.94 2.03
N ILE A 95 13.82 16.47 0.99
CA ILE A 95 13.67 17.26 -0.25
C ILE A 95 13.00 18.61 0.03
N ASN A 96 11.92 18.62 0.84
CA ASN A 96 11.30 19.88 1.26
C ASN A 96 12.25 20.77 2.05
N GLY A 97 13.12 20.18 2.87
CA GLY A 97 14.12 20.94 3.65
C GLY A 97 15.15 21.64 2.79
N ILE A 98 15.61 21.01 1.69
CA ILE A 98 16.50 21.71 0.72
C ILE A 98 15.73 22.70 -0.14
N SER A 99 14.48 22.39 -0.52
CA SER A 99 13.61 23.32 -1.24
C SER A 99 13.38 24.61 -0.45
N GLN A 100 13.07 24.49 0.84
CA GLN A 100 12.90 25.64 1.72
C GLN A 100 14.17 26.51 1.80
N LYS A 101 15.34 25.87 1.85
CA LYS A 101 16.63 26.57 1.86
C LYS A 101 16.88 27.35 0.56
N ILE A 102 16.50 26.80 -0.58
CA ILE A 102 16.57 27.48 -1.87
C ILE A 102 15.64 28.69 -1.88
N LEU A 103 14.39 28.56 -1.40
CA LEU A 103 13.43 29.64 -1.30
C LEU A 103 13.93 30.78 -0.39
N GLN A 104 14.49 30.43 0.78
CA GLN A 104 15.04 31.39 1.73
C GLN A 104 16.22 32.18 1.12
N TYR A 105 17.18 31.45 0.52
CA TYR A 105 18.33 32.09 -0.14
C TYR A 105 17.90 33.04 -1.25
N PHE A 106 16.93 32.63 -2.06
CA PHE A 106 16.36 33.49 -3.13
C PHE A 106 15.69 34.73 -2.54
N ALA A 107 14.88 34.58 -1.50
CA ALA A 107 14.18 35.68 -0.86
C ALA A 107 15.15 36.67 -0.23
N GLU A 108 16.18 36.21 0.49
CA GLU A 108 17.22 37.06 1.06
C GLU A 108 17.99 37.83 -0.02
N SER A 109 18.38 37.15 -1.11
CA SER A 109 19.12 37.74 -2.21
C SER A 109 18.33 38.78 -3.01
N ASN A 110 17.00 38.71 -3.00
CA ASN A 110 16.11 39.61 -3.73
C ASN A 110 15.30 40.53 -2.81
N HIS A 111 15.60 40.57 -1.51
CA HIS A 111 14.87 41.38 -0.52
C HIS A 111 13.35 41.17 -0.55
N THR A 112 12.95 39.92 -0.72
CA THR A 112 11.55 39.48 -0.70
C THR A 112 11.29 38.53 0.47
N THR A 113 10.04 38.16 0.70
CA THR A 113 9.65 37.20 1.76
C THR A 113 9.24 35.88 1.15
N VAL A 114 9.56 34.77 1.83
CA VAL A 114 9.03 33.45 1.49
C VAL A 114 7.56 33.39 1.92
N TYR A 115 6.73 32.78 1.10
CA TYR A 115 5.33 32.56 1.41
C TYR A 115 5.17 31.59 2.59
N ASP A 116 4.12 31.81 3.40
CA ASP A 116 3.81 30.93 4.52
C ASP A 116 3.33 29.55 4.06
N VAL A 117 3.71 28.50 4.80
CA VAL A 117 3.23 27.16 4.50
C VAL A 117 1.80 27.00 5.01
N ALA A 118 0.91 26.57 4.13
CA ALA A 118 -0.53 26.48 4.41
C ALA A 118 -0.89 25.40 5.45
N ASP A 119 -0.08 24.33 5.61
CA ASP A 119 -0.26 23.21 6.55
C ASP A 119 -1.76 22.82 6.73
N LYS A 120 -2.32 22.92 7.94
CA LYS A 120 -3.74 22.62 8.21
C LYS A 120 -4.72 23.48 7.42
N LYS A 121 -4.36 24.72 7.10
CA LYS A 121 -5.19 25.63 6.29
C LYS A 121 -5.43 25.13 4.88
N ALA A 122 -4.52 24.31 4.32
CA ALA A 122 -4.69 23.71 3.01
C ALA A 122 -5.94 22.80 2.94
N ALA A 123 -6.16 21.99 3.96
CA ALA A 123 -7.33 21.12 4.05
C ALA A 123 -8.65 21.92 4.18
N GLU A 124 -8.64 22.98 4.99
CA GLU A 124 -9.79 23.87 5.15
C GLU A 124 -10.12 24.59 3.84
N LEU A 125 -9.09 25.02 3.12
CA LEU A 125 -9.25 25.68 1.82
C LEU A 125 -9.85 24.72 0.77
N ILE A 126 -9.41 23.47 0.73
CA ILE A 126 -9.98 22.47 -0.17
C ILE A 126 -11.47 22.24 0.17
N LYS A 127 -11.84 22.12 1.45
CA LYS A 127 -13.25 21.98 1.89
C LYS A 127 -14.12 23.17 1.45
N GLN A 128 -13.60 24.37 1.61
CA GLN A 128 -14.30 25.61 1.17
C GLN A 128 -14.54 25.59 -0.34
N ILE A 129 -13.49 25.35 -1.13
CA ILE A 129 -13.56 25.35 -2.59
C ILE A 129 -14.44 24.22 -3.11
N PHE A 130 -14.39 23.05 -2.48
CA PHE A 130 -15.27 21.93 -2.81
C PHE A 130 -16.74 22.31 -2.65
N TYR A 131 -17.10 22.96 -1.55
CA TYR A 131 -18.47 23.47 -1.35
C TYR A 131 -18.85 24.53 -2.39
N GLU A 132 -17.96 25.44 -2.73
CA GLU A 132 -18.21 26.48 -3.75
C GLU A 132 -18.43 25.90 -5.15
N VAL A 133 -17.81 24.74 -5.46
CA VAL A 133 -17.91 24.13 -6.80
C VAL A 133 -19.08 23.14 -6.87
N THR A 134 -19.30 22.37 -5.82
CA THR A 134 -20.26 21.24 -5.86
C THR A 134 -21.59 21.54 -5.17
N GLY A 135 -21.65 22.57 -4.31
CA GLY A 135 -22.77 22.84 -3.42
C GLY A 135 -22.93 21.86 -2.25
N ASN A 136 -21.98 20.92 -2.08
CA ASN A 136 -21.99 19.90 -1.04
C ASN A 136 -20.81 20.05 -0.09
N PHE A 137 -20.95 19.57 1.14
CA PHE A 137 -19.83 19.50 2.07
C PHE A 137 -18.92 18.31 1.74
N ALA A 138 -17.60 18.55 1.66
CA ALA A 138 -16.62 17.50 1.46
C ALA A 138 -16.61 16.51 2.64
N THR A 139 -16.68 15.22 2.34
CA THR A 139 -16.40 14.17 3.31
C THR A 139 -14.88 14.06 3.57
N GLU A 140 -14.47 13.32 4.60
CA GLU A 140 -13.04 13.04 4.82
C GLU A 140 -12.43 12.24 3.66
N SER A 141 -13.22 11.38 3.02
CA SER A 141 -12.80 10.65 1.82
C SER A 141 -12.53 11.60 0.66
N ASP A 142 -13.48 12.49 0.34
CA ASP A 142 -13.31 13.48 -0.71
C ASP A 142 -12.06 14.33 -0.48
N LEU A 143 -11.89 14.81 0.76
CA LEU A 143 -10.73 15.61 1.13
C LEU A 143 -9.41 14.88 0.88
N LYS A 144 -9.34 13.60 1.25
CA LYS A 144 -8.16 12.75 1.05
C LYS A 144 -7.88 12.52 -0.44
N ASP A 145 -8.91 12.29 -1.24
CA ASP A 145 -8.78 12.11 -2.69
C ASP A 145 -8.27 13.37 -3.36
N PHE A 146 -8.81 14.54 -3.02
CA PHE A 146 -8.32 15.82 -3.53
C PHE A 146 -6.89 16.13 -3.08
N GLN A 147 -6.56 15.91 -1.82
CA GLN A 147 -5.18 16.10 -1.32
C GLN A 147 -4.19 15.21 -2.06
N THR A 148 -4.52 13.94 -2.22
CA THR A 148 -3.69 12.98 -2.96
C THR A 148 -3.56 13.37 -4.43
N GLY A 149 -4.65 13.76 -5.07
CA GLY A 149 -4.66 14.21 -6.45
C GLY A 149 -3.84 15.48 -6.67
N ILE A 150 -3.95 16.48 -5.79
CA ILE A 150 -3.15 17.73 -5.84
C ILE A 150 -1.66 17.41 -5.71
N THR A 151 -1.29 16.58 -4.72
CA THR A 151 0.09 16.12 -4.53
C THR A 151 0.60 15.41 -5.79
N PHE A 152 -0.19 14.48 -6.33
CA PHE A 152 0.17 13.76 -7.55
C PHE A 152 0.38 14.69 -8.75
N ALA A 153 -0.55 15.62 -8.99
CA ALA A 153 -0.49 16.56 -10.11
C ALA A 153 0.76 17.45 -10.04
N LYS A 154 1.10 17.99 -8.86
CA LYS A 154 2.28 18.84 -8.66
C LYS A 154 3.57 18.04 -8.78
N ASN A 155 3.66 16.88 -8.15
CA ASN A 155 4.86 16.05 -8.10
C ASN A 155 5.19 15.37 -9.43
N MET A 156 4.18 15.03 -10.24
CA MET A 156 4.37 14.51 -11.59
C MET A 156 4.52 15.59 -12.66
N ARG A 157 4.37 16.89 -12.28
CA ARG A 157 4.40 18.04 -13.20
C ARG A 157 3.36 17.90 -14.31
N LEU A 158 2.13 17.51 -13.96
CA LEU A 158 1.06 17.27 -14.94
C LEU A 158 0.72 18.55 -15.70
N ASN A 159 0.54 18.44 -17.02
CA ASN A 159 0.03 19.50 -17.85
C ASN A 159 -1.51 19.59 -17.78
N LEU A 160 -2.12 20.64 -18.36
CA LEU A 160 -3.56 20.87 -18.29
C LEU A 160 -4.40 19.70 -18.82
N ASN A 161 -3.96 19.05 -19.89
CA ASN A 161 -4.69 17.90 -20.47
C ASN A 161 -4.64 16.68 -19.54
N GLU A 162 -3.50 16.45 -18.87
CA GLU A 162 -3.34 15.38 -17.89
C GLU A 162 -4.16 15.64 -16.64
N ILE A 163 -4.21 16.90 -16.18
CA ILE A 163 -5.08 17.31 -15.05
C ILE A 163 -6.56 17.07 -15.39
N GLN A 164 -6.98 17.39 -16.61
CA GLN A 164 -8.35 17.14 -17.05
C GLN A 164 -8.71 15.65 -17.06
N LYS A 165 -7.78 14.76 -17.42
CA LYS A 165 -8.00 13.31 -17.35
C LYS A 165 -8.18 12.81 -15.91
N MET A 166 -7.69 13.52 -14.89
CA MET A 166 -7.94 13.14 -13.50
C MET A 166 -9.42 13.27 -13.10
N GLU A 167 -10.23 14.02 -13.84
CA GLU A 167 -11.68 14.12 -13.61
C GLU A 167 -12.43 12.80 -13.80
N GLU A 168 -11.86 11.86 -14.57
CA GLU A 168 -12.40 10.49 -14.69
C GLU A 168 -12.37 9.73 -13.34
N LYS A 169 -11.44 10.11 -12.46
CA LYS A 169 -11.23 9.48 -11.14
C LYS A 169 -11.73 10.33 -9.99
N ILE A 170 -11.55 11.65 -10.08
CA ILE A 170 -11.92 12.63 -9.06
C ILE A 170 -12.77 13.71 -9.74
N PRO A 171 -14.10 13.66 -9.63
CA PRO A 171 -15.01 14.62 -10.27
C PRO A 171 -14.67 16.08 -9.89
N ASN A 172 -14.73 16.99 -10.85
CA ASN A 172 -14.40 18.42 -10.68
C ASN A 172 -12.95 18.72 -10.28
N PHE A 173 -12.04 17.77 -10.45
CA PHE A 173 -10.63 17.93 -10.00
C PHE A 173 -9.95 19.15 -10.63
N GLY A 174 -10.08 19.34 -11.93
CA GLY A 174 -9.41 20.42 -12.66
C GLY A 174 -9.83 21.81 -12.17
N GLU A 175 -11.13 22.03 -11.95
CA GLU A 175 -11.65 23.32 -11.45
C GLU A 175 -11.20 23.57 -10.00
N ILE A 176 -11.32 22.58 -9.12
CA ILE A 176 -10.92 22.68 -7.71
C ILE A 176 -9.41 22.91 -7.62
N PHE A 177 -8.59 22.19 -8.39
CA PHE A 177 -7.14 22.36 -8.44
C PHE A 177 -6.72 23.77 -8.86
N GLN A 178 -7.36 24.33 -9.90
CA GLN A 178 -7.07 25.69 -10.36
C GLN A 178 -7.48 26.75 -9.32
N LYS A 179 -8.67 26.63 -8.73
CA LYS A 179 -9.14 27.52 -7.67
C LYS A 179 -8.25 27.46 -6.43
N TYR A 180 -7.84 26.24 -6.03
CA TYR A 180 -6.94 26.02 -4.91
C TYR A 180 -5.60 26.76 -5.08
N ASN A 181 -4.94 26.56 -6.22
CA ASN A 181 -3.67 27.24 -6.48
C ASN A 181 -3.81 28.77 -6.59
N LYS A 182 -4.92 29.26 -7.15
CA LYS A 182 -5.22 30.69 -7.23
C LYS A 182 -5.42 31.31 -5.85
N GLU A 183 -6.14 30.60 -4.97
CA GLU A 183 -6.45 31.08 -3.63
C GLU A 183 -5.22 31.03 -2.70
N LEU A 184 -4.37 30.00 -2.80
CA LEU A 184 -3.08 29.95 -2.13
C LEU A 184 -2.23 31.19 -2.49
N LYS A 185 -2.08 31.45 -3.81
CA LYS A 185 -1.31 32.61 -4.30
C LYS A 185 -1.88 33.95 -3.79
N LYS A 186 -3.20 34.12 -3.79
CA LYS A 186 -3.89 35.33 -3.29
C LYS A 186 -3.62 35.58 -1.80
N ARG A 187 -3.53 34.48 -1.02
CA ARG A 187 -3.27 34.53 0.44
C ARG A 187 -1.78 34.57 0.78
N HIS A 188 -0.87 34.65 -0.21
CA HIS A 188 0.58 34.52 -0.02
C HIS A 188 0.99 33.26 0.71
N MET A 189 0.32 32.14 0.42
CA MET A 189 0.60 30.81 0.98
C MET A 189 1.08 29.83 -0.08
N ILE A 190 1.79 28.81 0.36
CA ILE A 190 2.22 27.64 -0.42
C ILE A 190 1.94 26.38 0.38
N ASP A 191 1.65 25.27 -0.30
CA ASP A 191 1.68 23.97 0.37
C ASP A 191 3.08 23.32 0.31
N TYR A 192 3.24 22.14 0.91
CA TYR A 192 4.52 21.44 0.91
C TYR A 192 5.00 21.02 -0.48
N ASP A 193 4.07 20.75 -1.41
CA ASP A 193 4.42 20.41 -2.80
C ASP A 193 4.86 21.66 -3.57
N ASP A 194 4.24 22.80 -3.32
CA ASP A 194 4.62 24.09 -3.88
C ASP A 194 6.05 24.51 -3.50
N GLN A 195 6.53 24.13 -2.31
CA GLN A 195 7.93 24.39 -1.93
C GLN A 195 8.89 23.80 -2.97
N ILE A 196 8.63 22.57 -3.43
CA ILE A 196 9.47 21.90 -4.42
C ILE A 196 9.27 22.52 -5.80
N VAL A 197 8.01 22.83 -6.17
CA VAL A 197 7.67 23.47 -7.45
C VAL A 197 8.37 24.81 -7.60
N TYR A 198 8.29 25.66 -6.58
CA TYR A 198 8.93 26.99 -6.63
C TYR A 198 10.45 26.91 -6.53
N ALA A 199 10.99 26.01 -5.70
CA ALA A 199 12.43 25.80 -5.62
C ALA A 199 13.02 25.39 -6.99
N LEU A 200 12.39 24.42 -7.67
CA LEU A 200 12.82 24.00 -8.99
C LEU A 200 12.72 25.16 -10.01
N ARG A 201 11.61 25.91 -10.04
CA ARG A 201 11.46 27.07 -10.94
C ARG A 201 12.53 28.12 -10.69
N ILE A 202 12.89 28.41 -9.44
CA ILE A 202 13.96 29.34 -9.11
C ILE A 202 15.30 28.84 -9.65
N LEU A 203 15.61 27.55 -9.47
CA LEU A 203 16.84 26.97 -10.02
C LEU A 203 16.87 27.00 -11.56
N GLU A 204 15.73 26.79 -12.22
CA GLU A 204 15.61 26.85 -13.69
C GLU A 204 15.74 28.29 -14.23
N GLN A 205 15.19 29.28 -13.52
CA GLN A 205 15.09 30.67 -14.01
C GLN A 205 16.22 31.61 -13.57
N TYR A 206 16.91 31.28 -12.45
CA TYR A 206 17.95 32.10 -11.84
C TYR A 206 19.29 31.35 -11.78
N PRO A 207 20.12 31.44 -12.85
CA PRO A 207 21.38 30.68 -12.92
C PRO A 207 22.34 30.97 -11.77
N GLN A 208 22.35 32.19 -11.23
CA GLN A 208 23.20 32.54 -10.07
C GLN A 208 22.83 31.78 -8.80
N VAL A 209 21.52 31.51 -8.60
CA VAL A 209 21.04 30.69 -7.45
C VAL A 209 21.44 29.25 -7.65
N LEU A 210 21.26 28.73 -8.86
CA LEU A 210 21.67 27.36 -9.19
C LEU A 210 23.19 27.19 -8.98
N GLN A 211 23.99 28.08 -9.50
CA GLN A 211 25.44 28.05 -9.36
C GLN A 211 25.89 28.09 -7.89
N HIS A 212 25.24 28.91 -7.06
CA HIS A 212 25.52 28.94 -5.62
C HIS A 212 25.34 27.57 -4.97
N PHE A 213 24.22 26.89 -5.22
CA PHE A 213 23.96 25.58 -4.64
C PHE A 213 24.83 24.47 -5.24
N GLN A 214 25.17 24.53 -6.52
CA GLN A 214 26.08 23.60 -7.19
C GLN A 214 27.53 23.74 -6.68
N GLN A 215 27.98 24.94 -6.42
CA GLN A 215 29.32 25.18 -5.80
C GLN A 215 29.35 24.72 -4.35
N LYS A 216 28.24 24.89 -3.64
CA LYS A 216 28.11 24.44 -2.25
C LYS A 216 28.06 22.93 -2.13
N TYR A 217 27.26 22.25 -2.95
CA TYR A 217 27.04 20.82 -2.88
C TYR A 217 27.62 20.11 -4.08
N THR A 218 28.92 19.82 -4.01
CA THR A 218 29.63 19.12 -5.08
C THR A 218 29.40 17.61 -5.06
N TYR A 219 28.87 17.07 -3.95
CA TYR A 219 28.49 15.67 -3.79
C TYR A 219 27.04 15.58 -3.27
N ILE A 220 26.20 14.82 -3.96
CA ILE A 220 24.81 14.63 -3.58
C ILE A 220 24.54 13.13 -3.39
N CYS A 221 24.05 12.76 -2.21
CA CYS A 221 23.65 11.41 -1.86
C CYS A 221 22.13 11.37 -1.66
N VAL A 222 21.42 10.45 -2.31
CA VAL A 222 19.95 10.28 -2.21
C VAL A 222 19.64 8.90 -1.68
N ASP A 223 18.97 8.83 -0.54
CA ASP A 223 18.47 7.58 0.05
C ASP A 223 17.01 7.33 -0.35
N GLU A 224 16.64 6.04 -0.43
CA GLU A 224 15.29 5.60 -0.85
C GLU A 224 14.82 6.25 -2.17
N ALA A 225 15.73 6.31 -3.16
CA ALA A 225 15.49 7.01 -4.43
C ALA A 225 14.25 6.51 -5.20
N GLN A 226 13.79 5.28 -4.98
CA GLN A 226 12.57 4.73 -5.58
C GLN A 226 11.28 5.40 -5.09
N ASP A 227 11.32 6.12 -3.97
CA ASP A 227 10.14 6.77 -3.38
C ASP A 227 10.05 8.26 -3.75
N THR A 228 11.08 8.80 -4.42
CA THR A 228 11.10 10.19 -4.84
C THR A 228 10.25 10.41 -6.10
N SER A 229 9.63 11.59 -6.18
CA SER A 229 8.75 11.97 -7.30
C SER A 229 9.55 12.52 -8.49
N LYS A 230 8.88 12.67 -9.64
CA LYS A 230 9.49 13.20 -10.85
C LYS A 230 10.10 14.59 -10.63
N ILE A 231 9.36 15.54 -10.03
CA ILE A 231 9.86 16.90 -9.76
C ILE A 231 11.05 16.89 -8.80
N GLN A 232 11.07 15.97 -7.84
CA GLN A 232 12.18 15.82 -6.91
C GLN A 232 13.43 15.32 -7.61
N HIS A 233 13.30 14.39 -8.54
CA HIS A 233 14.41 13.94 -9.39
C HIS A 233 14.90 15.04 -10.32
N ASP A 234 14.00 15.82 -10.94
CA ASP A 234 14.37 16.95 -11.80
C ASP A 234 15.23 17.96 -11.00
N MET A 235 14.84 18.27 -9.76
CA MET A 235 15.59 19.17 -8.87
C MET A 235 16.96 18.61 -8.50
N ILE A 236 17.03 17.33 -8.11
CA ILE A 236 18.30 16.65 -7.75
C ILE A 236 19.23 16.62 -8.97
N ALA A 237 18.73 16.25 -10.15
CA ALA A 237 19.50 16.21 -11.39
C ALA A 237 20.08 17.59 -11.75
N LEU A 238 19.27 18.65 -11.58
CA LEU A 238 19.71 20.03 -11.84
C LEU A 238 20.81 20.46 -10.85
N LEU A 239 20.66 20.17 -9.57
CA LEU A 239 21.69 20.47 -8.56
C LEU A 239 22.98 19.68 -8.81
N ALA A 240 22.92 18.43 -9.24
CA ALA A 240 24.08 17.57 -9.49
C ALA A 240 24.75 17.85 -10.86
N SER A 241 24.13 18.62 -11.77
CA SER A 241 24.53 18.70 -13.18
C SER A 241 25.93 19.30 -13.41
N SER A 242 26.47 20.10 -12.49
CA SER A 242 27.80 20.71 -12.65
C SER A 242 28.94 19.74 -12.26
N SER A 243 28.77 18.97 -11.18
CA SER A 243 29.80 18.05 -10.67
C SER A 243 29.60 16.63 -11.16
N ASN A 244 28.38 16.25 -11.47
CA ASN A 244 27.92 14.89 -11.78
C ASN A 244 28.26 13.84 -10.69
N ASN A 245 28.58 14.29 -9.46
CA ASN A 245 28.83 13.42 -8.30
C ASN A 245 27.53 13.10 -7.57
N LEU A 246 26.73 12.25 -8.20
CA LEU A 246 25.41 11.83 -7.72
C LEU A 246 25.45 10.37 -7.30
N PHE A 247 25.18 10.12 -6.03
CA PHE A 247 25.01 8.77 -5.48
C PHE A 247 23.56 8.53 -5.11
N MET A 248 22.88 7.68 -5.86
CA MET A 248 21.52 7.26 -5.55
C MET A 248 21.50 5.85 -5.01
N VAL A 249 20.83 5.64 -3.87
CA VAL A 249 20.57 4.29 -3.33
C VAL A 249 19.07 4.04 -3.26
N GLY A 250 18.66 2.87 -3.74
CA GLY A 250 17.26 2.51 -3.78
C GLY A 250 17.01 1.04 -4.11
N ASP A 251 15.74 0.68 -4.10
CA ASP A 251 15.24 -0.63 -4.49
C ASP A 251 13.87 -0.48 -5.16
N GLU A 252 13.82 -0.62 -6.48
CA GLU A 252 12.56 -0.51 -7.23
C GLU A 252 11.52 -1.54 -6.79
N ASP A 253 11.95 -2.68 -6.24
CA ASP A 253 11.06 -3.70 -5.69
C ASP A 253 10.38 -3.26 -4.37
N GLN A 254 10.86 -2.17 -3.75
CA GLN A 254 10.25 -1.54 -2.58
C GLN A 254 9.53 -0.23 -2.88
N SER A 255 9.33 0.13 -4.16
CA SER A 255 8.54 1.30 -4.56
C SER A 255 7.05 0.99 -4.42
N ILE A 256 6.42 1.56 -3.39
CA ILE A 256 5.01 1.35 -3.02
C ILE A 256 4.24 2.66 -2.77
N TYR A 257 4.80 3.79 -3.19
CA TYR A 257 4.19 5.11 -3.03
C TYR A 257 3.81 5.76 -4.36
N GLY A 258 3.44 4.95 -5.38
CA GLY A 258 2.96 5.46 -6.67
C GLY A 258 1.78 6.41 -6.54
N PHE A 259 0.87 6.15 -5.58
CA PHE A 259 -0.24 7.07 -5.26
C PHE A 259 0.20 8.44 -4.71
N ARG A 260 1.45 8.57 -4.25
CA ARG A 260 2.11 9.84 -3.85
C ARG A 260 3.08 10.34 -4.92
N ALA A 261 2.92 9.90 -6.16
CA ALA A 261 3.77 10.25 -7.29
C ALA A 261 5.22 9.75 -7.19
N ALA A 262 5.49 8.67 -6.46
CA ALA A 262 6.79 8.00 -6.55
C ALA A 262 7.09 7.61 -8.00
N TYR A 263 8.33 7.86 -8.45
CA TYR A 263 8.74 7.69 -9.85
C TYR A 263 9.94 6.73 -9.97
N PRO A 264 9.75 5.41 -9.74
CA PRO A 264 10.83 4.42 -9.75
C PRO A 264 11.50 4.26 -11.14
N GLN A 265 10.85 4.72 -12.21
CA GLN A 265 11.38 4.69 -13.57
C GLN A 265 12.73 5.40 -13.70
N VAL A 266 13.02 6.35 -12.80
CA VAL A 266 14.33 7.02 -12.75
C VAL A 266 15.47 6.05 -12.49
N LEU A 267 15.25 5.02 -11.67
CA LEU A 267 16.27 4.01 -11.38
C LEU A 267 16.58 3.19 -12.63
N SER A 268 15.55 2.77 -13.38
CA SER A 268 15.72 2.00 -14.61
C SER A 268 16.28 2.81 -15.78
N SER A 269 16.15 4.14 -15.75
CA SER A 269 16.67 5.05 -16.78
C SER A 269 17.98 5.75 -16.36
N PHE A 270 18.52 5.46 -15.19
CA PHE A 270 19.66 6.17 -14.61
C PHE A 270 20.89 6.21 -15.53
N GLU A 271 21.27 5.06 -16.13
CA GLU A 271 22.41 5.01 -17.04
C GLU A 271 22.20 5.84 -18.32
N LYS A 272 20.94 5.96 -18.77
CA LYS A 272 20.60 6.82 -19.94
C LYS A 272 20.69 8.29 -19.60
N MET A 273 20.27 8.67 -18.39
CA MET A 273 20.32 10.06 -17.93
C MET A 273 21.73 10.50 -17.52
N HIS A 274 22.55 9.56 -17.05
CA HIS A 274 23.91 9.81 -16.61
C HIS A 274 24.91 8.89 -17.35
N PRO A 275 25.35 9.30 -18.57
CA PRO A 275 26.30 8.50 -19.33
C PRO A 275 27.57 8.24 -18.54
N GLY A 276 28.03 6.97 -18.51
CA GLY A 276 29.18 6.53 -17.73
C GLY A 276 28.89 6.25 -16.25
N ALA A 277 27.61 6.22 -15.85
CA ALA A 277 27.23 5.87 -14.48
C ALA A 277 27.64 4.46 -14.11
N ALA A 278 28.05 4.28 -12.85
CA ALA A 278 28.28 2.98 -12.26
C ALA A 278 26.99 2.44 -11.62
N VAL A 279 26.49 1.29 -12.09
CA VAL A 279 25.38 0.57 -11.44
C VAL A 279 25.95 -0.54 -10.59
N LEU A 280 25.73 -0.46 -9.29
CA LEU A 280 26.23 -1.37 -8.27
C LEU A 280 25.06 -2.10 -7.61
N PHE A 281 25.32 -3.32 -7.13
CA PHE A 281 24.31 -4.18 -6.51
C PHE A 281 24.73 -4.55 -5.09
N MET A 282 23.75 -4.56 -4.17
CA MET A 282 23.88 -5.18 -2.84
C MET A 282 22.78 -6.23 -2.71
N GLU A 283 23.17 -7.49 -2.85
CA GLU A 283 22.26 -8.64 -2.95
C GLU A 283 22.20 -9.49 -1.67
N SER A 284 23.09 -9.24 -0.71
CA SER A 284 23.13 -9.98 0.56
C SER A 284 22.11 -9.45 1.55
N ASN A 285 21.20 -10.31 2.03
CA ASN A 285 20.22 -9.98 3.06
C ASN A 285 20.71 -10.46 4.44
N TYR A 286 20.87 -9.52 5.38
CA TYR A 286 21.31 -9.76 6.75
C TYR A 286 20.17 -9.77 7.78
N ARG A 287 18.92 -9.52 7.33
CA ARG A 287 17.75 -9.37 8.18
C ARG A 287 17.02 -10.68 8.42
N SER A 288 16.65 -11.37 7.36
CA SER A 288 15.66 -12.44 7.39
C SER A 288 16.28 -13.82 7.27
N GLY A 289 15.62 -14.83 7.84
CA GLY A 289 15.99 -16.23 7.66
C GLY A 289 15.91 -16.66 6.18
N SER A 290 16.68 -17.70 5.82
CA SER A 290 16.87 -18.09 4.42
C SER A 290 15.57 -18.45 3.70
N GLU A 291 14.61 -19.12 4.37
CA GLU A 291 13.33 -19.50 3.79
C GLU A 291 12.48 -18.29 3.40
N ILE A 292 12.49 -17.23 4.24
CA ILE A 292 11.80 -15.97 3.95
C ILE A 292 12.44 -15.26 2.75
N VAL A 293 13.77 -15.18 2.72
CA VAL A 293 14.53 -14.54 1.64
C VAL A 293 14.26 -15.24 0.31
N GLU A 294 14.36 -16.57 0.28
CA GLU A 294 14.12 -17.35 -0.94
C GLU A 294 12.66 -17.26 -1.43
N ALA A 295 11.70 -17.24 -0.50
CA ALA A 295 10.29 -17.07 -0.86
C ALA A 295 10.02 -15.69 -1.43
N ALA A 296 10.57 -14.64 -0.81
CA ALA A 296 10.44 -13.26 -1.25
C ALA A 296 11.12 -13.02 -2.61
N ASP A 297 12.33 -13.56 -2.80
CA ASP A 297 13.04 -13.46 -4.09
C ASP A 297 12.25 -14.13 -5.22
N ARG A 298 11.81 -15.37 -5.04
CA ARG A 298 10.98 -16.07 -6.05
C ARG A 298 9.69 -15.31 -6.38
N PHE A 299 9.07 -14.69 -5.37
CA PHE A 299 7.81 -13.98 -5.53
C PHE A 299 7.99 -12.71 -6.35
N ILE A 300 8.97 -11.86 -6.01
CA ILE A 300 9.18 -10.57 -6.68
C ILE A 300 9.77 -10.71 -8.11
N GLN A 301 10.43 -11.82 -8.41
CA GLN A 301 10.95 -12.11 -9.76
C GLN A 301 9.87 -12.15 -10.86
N LYS A 302 8.58 -12.18 -10.49
CA LYS A 302 7.46 -12.13 -11.43
C LYS A 302 7.20 -10.75 -11.99
N ASN A 303 7.64 -9.68 -11.32
CA ASN A 303 7.61 -8.33 -11.85
C ASN A 303 8.61 -8.19 -13.01
N LYS A 304 8.21 -7.45 -14.05
CA LYS A 304 8.99 -7.26 -15.27
C LYS A 304 9.79 -5.95 -15.24
N SER A 305 9.21 -4.90 -14.65
CA SER A 305 9.80 -3.57 -14.57
C SER A 305 10.80 -3.48 -13.41
N ARG A 306 11.92 -4.22 -13.52
CA ARG A 306 12.97 -4.25 -12.48
C ARG A 306 14.33 -4.63 -13.06
N HIS A 307 15.40 -4.27 -12.37
CA HIS A 307 16.74 -4.78 -12.64
C HIS A 307 16.86 -6.27 -12.26
N LYS A 308 17.63 -7.01 -13.03
CA LYS A 308 17.92 -8.41 -12.69
C LYS A 308 18.89 -8.46 -11.51
N LYS A 309 18.36 -8.78 -10.34
CA LYS A 309 19.10 -8.97 -9.10
C LYS A 309 18.58 -10.20 -8.36
N GLN A 310 19.39 -10.81 -7.52
CA GLN A 310 19.06 -12.00 -6.75
C GLN A 310 19.31 -11.73 -5.28
N ILE A 311 18.32 -12.05 -4.43
CA ILE A 311 18.47 -11.85 -2.98
C ILE A 311 19.12 -13.08 -2.39
N ARG A 312 20.24 -12.89 -1.67
CA ARG A 312 21.01 -13.98 -1.06
C ARG A 312 20.92 -13.91 0.46
N PRO A 313 20.44 -14.97 1.13
CA PRO A 313 20.43 -15.01 2.59
C PRO A 313 21.85 -15.12 3.13
N THR A 314 22.13 -14.45 4.23
CA THR A 314 23.43 -14.53 4.93
C THR A 314 23.31 -15.08 6.35
N ARG A 315 22.09 -15.08 6.91
CA ARG A 315 21.83 -15.64 8.24
C ARG A 315 21.85 -17.16 8.21
N ALA A 316 22.38 -17.76 9.30
CA ALA A 316 22.39 -19.21 9.49
C ALA A 316 20.98 -19.76 9.80
N GLU A 317 20.11 -18.95 10.41
CA GLU A 317 18.74 -19.33 10.74
C GLU A 317 17.90 -19.46 9.47
N ARG A 318 17.18 -20.59 9.39
CA ARG A 318 16.33 -20.87 8.25
C ARG A 318 15.12 -19.93 8.19
N GLY A 319 14.52 -19.64 9.36
CA GLY A 319 13.23 -18.98 9.44
C GLY A 319 12.08 -19.89 9.04
N CYS A 320 10.87 -19.31 8.87
CA CYS A 320 9.66 -20.06 8.60
C CYS A 320 8.73 -19.22 7.70
N VAL A 321 8.15 -19.85 6.66
CA VAL A 321 7.09 -19.26 5.83
C VAL A 321 5.92 -20.24 5.77
N GLN A 322 4.77 -19.86 6.33
CA GLN A 322 3.61 -20.76 6.41
C GLN A 322 2.33 -20.08 5.92
N ASN A 323 1.47 -20.90 5.30
CA ASN A 323 0.10 -20.53 4.97
C ASN A 323 -0.82 -21.01 6.09
N ILE A 324 -1.55 -20.09 6.72
CA ILE A 324 -2.56 -20.39 7.73
C ILE A 324 -3.92 -20.41 7.03
N ILE A 325 -4.50 -21.62 6.90
CA ILE A 325 -5.79 -21.80 6.25
C ILE A 325 -6.88 -21.74 7.30
N VAL A 326 -7.73 -20.72 7.24
CA VAL A 326 -8.89 -20.55 8.11
C VAL A 326 -10.19 -20.74 7.33
N LYS A 327 -11.31 -20.96 8.03
CA LYS A 327 -12.60 -21.22 7.38
C LYS A 327 -13.10 -20.00 6.59
N ASN A 328 -13.08 -18.83 7.21
CA ASN A 328 -13.53 -17.56 6.63
C ASN A 328 -12.76 -16.38 7.23
N ARG A 329 -13.04 -15.17 6.74
CA ARG A 329 -12.40 -13.93 7.16
C ARG A 329 -12.53 -13.67 8.67
N GLY A 330 -13.69 -13.90 9.28
CA GLY A 330 -13.89 -13.73 10.72
C GLY A 330 -12.98 -14.62 11.57
N ASN A 331 -12.76 -15.89 11.16
CA ASN A 331 -11.88 -16.81 11.90
C ASN A 331 -10.41 -16.36 11.94
N GLN A 332 -9.96 -15.57 10.98
CA GLN A 332 -8.61 -14.95 10.99
C GLN A 332 -8.42 -14.06 12.23
N TYR A 333 -9.42 -13.26 12.56
CA TYR A 333 -9.33 -12.31 13.67
C TYR A 333 -9.33 -13.01 15.02
N TYR A 334 -10.14 -14.08 15.18
CA TYR A 334 -10.09 -14.91 16.38
C TYR A 334 -8.76 -15.63 16.55
N TYR A 335 -8.17 -16.11 15.45
CA TYR A 335 -6.84 -16.69 15.47
C TYR A 335 -5.79 -15.67 15.92
N LEU A 336 -5.83 -14.46 15.34
CA LEU A 336 -4.90 -13.37 15.69
C LEU A 336 -5.08 -12.89 17.13
N ALA A 337 -6.31 -12.85 17.65
CA ALA A 337 -6.56 -12.53 19.06
C ALA A 337 -5.92 -13.57 20.00
N LYS A 338 -5.99 -14.86 19.67
CA LYS A 338 -5.30 -15.90 20.41
C LYS A 338 -3.78 -15.75 20.34
N VAL A 339 -3.22 -15.41 19.18
CA VAL A 339 -1.79 -15.08 19.04
C VAL A 339 -1.41 -13.90 19.93
N ALA A 340 -2.30 -12.91 20.05
CA ALA A 340 -2.07 -11.73 20.87
C ALA A 340 -2.00 -12.05 22.36
N GLU A 341 -2.85 -12.96 22.85
CA GLU A 341 -2.87 -13.46 24.24
C GLU A 341 -1.53 -14.10 24.66
N GLU A 342 -0.88 -14.78 23.72
CA GLU A 342 0.36 -15.56 23.96
C GLU A 342 1.61 -14.83 23.36
N CYS A 343 1.53 -13.53 23.09
CA CYS A 343 2.55 -12.81 22.32
C CYS A 343 3.82 -12.57 23.14
N ASP A 344 4.85 -13.41 22.96
CA ASP A 344 6.13 -13.42 23.67
C ASP A 344 7.23 -12.57 23.01
N LYS A 345 7.06 -12.23 21.74
CA LYS A 345 8.04 -11.49 20.92
C LYS A 345 7.38 -10.44 20.04
N GLU A 346 8.17 -9.50 19.52
CA GLU A 346 7.65 -8.44 18.67
C GLU A 346 7.01 -9.03 17.40
N THR A 347 5.68 -8.96 17.35
CA THR A 347 4.84 -9.56 16.33
C THR A 347 4.03 -8.49 15.63
N ALA A 348 4.09 -8.43 14.30
CA ALA A 348 3.28 -7.51 13.51
C ALA A 348 2.15 -8.24 12.77
N VAL A 349 0.97 -7.66 12.82
CA VAL A 349 -0.14 -7.97 11.91
C VAL A 349 -0.17 -6.87 10.85
N LEU A 350 0.15 -7.24 9.62
CA LEU A 350 0.24 -6.32 8.50
C LEU A 350 -0.93 -6.53 7.53
N TYR A 351 -1.57 -5.45 7.14
CA TYR A 351 -2.75 -5.43 6.28
C TYR A 351 -2.65 -4.32 5.23
N ARG A 352 -3.49 -4.40 4.18
CA ARG A 352 -3.51 -3.42 3.08
C ARG A 352 -4.17 -2.11 3.48
N ASN A 353 -5.37 -2.18 4.05
CA ASN A 353 -6.23 -1.06 4.38
C ASN A 353 -6.45 -0.95 5.89
N HIS A 354 -6.61 0.26 6.41
CA HIS A 354 -6.79 0.49 7.85
C HIS A 354 -8.01 -0.21 8.42
N GLU A 355 -9.11 -0.27 7.68
CA GLU A 355 -10.34 -0.94 8.09
C GLU A 355 -10.17 -2.45 8.33
N SER A 356 -9.21 -3.09 7.69
CA SER A 356 -8.90 -4.51 7.91
C SER A 356 -8.51 -4.84 9.36
N ALA A 357 -8.06 -3.85 10.11
CA ALA A 357 -7.72 -4.04 11.52
C ALA A 357 -8.91 -3.95 12.46
N LEU A 358 -10.02 -3.31 12.06
CA LEU A 358 -11.14 -2.98 12.94
C LEU A 358 -11.74 -4.20 13.65
N PRO A 359 -12.01 -5.34 12.96
CA PRO A 359 -12.55 -6.50 13.66
C PRO A 359 -11.56 -7.09 14.68
N LEU A 360 -10.25 -7.00 14.42
CA LEU A 360 -9.25 -7.43 15.40
C LEU A 360 -9.17 -6.47 16.59
N ILE A 361 -9.17 -5.17 16.33
CA ILE A 361 -9.18 -4.13 17.37
C ILE A 361 -10.40 -4.30 18.28
N ASP A 362 -11.58 -4.57 17.71
CA ASP A 362 -12.80 -4.83 18.45
C ASP A 362 -12.64 -6.02 19.42
N ILE A 363 -12.11 -7.15 18.95
CA ILE A 363 -11.90 -8.34 19.77
C ILE A 363 -10.85 -8.09 20.86
N LEU A 364 -9.73 -7.43 20.53
CA LEU A 364 -8.65 -7.16 21.48
C LEU A 364 -9.10 -6.21 22.58
N ASP A 365 -9.82 -5.15 22.21
CA ASP A 365 -10.37 -4.18 23.16
C ASP A 365 -11.36 -4.83 24.13
N ARG A 366 -12.34 -5.60 23.64
CA ARG A 366 -13.30 -6.33 24.48
C ARG A 366 -12.65 -7.31 25.45
N ARG A 367 -11.50 -7.90 25.07
CA ARG A 367 -10.77 -8.83 25.92
C ARG A 367 -9.70 -8.16 26.80
N GLY A 368 -9.49 -6.86 26.67
CA GLY A 368 -8.43 -6.13 27.38
C GLY A 368 -7.03 -6.59 27.01
N ILE A 369 -6.80 -7.10 25.78
CA ILE A 369 -5.50 -7.57 25.32
C ILE A 369 -4.68 -6.38 24.81
N PRO A 370 -3.44 -6.16 25.28
CA PRO A 370 -2.64 -5.02 24.87
C PRO A 370 -2.10 -5.15 23.46
N TYR A 371 -2.12 -4.03 22.72
CA TYR A 371 -1.59 -3.92 21.36
C TYR A 371 -1.13 -2.50 21.06
N ARG A 372 -0.35 -2.34 19.99
CA ARG A 372 0.10 -1.03 19.48
C ARG A 372 -0.42 -0.83 18.06
N ILE A 373 -0.96 0.35 17.74
CA ILE A 373 -1.40 0.70 16.39
C ILE A 373 -0.40 1.70 15.81
N ARG A 374 0.01 1.46 14.56
CA ARG A 374 0.77 2.44 13.78
C ARG A 374 -0.14 3.12 12.76
N ASN A 375 -0.12 4.45 12.78
CA ASN A 375 -0.93 5.30 11.91
C ASN A 375 -2.43 5.07 12.08
N HIS A 376 -3.07 5.99 12.76
CA HIS A 376 -4.51 6.00 12.99
C HIS A 376 -5.23 6.61 11.78
N ASP A 377 -6.31 5.99 11.35
CA ASP A 377 -7.16 6.48 10.26
C ASP A 377 -8.62 6.23 10.64
N THR A 378 -9.41 7.29 10.73
CA THR A 378 -10.84 7.26 11.09
C THR A 378 -11.75 7.46 9.87
N THR A 379 -11.18 7.54 8.66
CA THR A 379 -11.94 7.78 7.42
C THR A 379 -12.98 6.70 7.12
N PHE A 380 -12.81 5.49 7.65
CA PHE A 380 -13.80 4.42 7.56
C PHE A 380 -15.18 4.86 8.06
N PHE A 381 -15.25 5.51 9.23
CA PHE A 381 -16.51 5.88 9.88
C PHE A 381 -17.25 7.03 9.17
N SER A 382 -16.55 7.84 8.39
CA SER A 382 -17.12 8.92 7.57
C SER A 382 -17.38 8.52 6.11
N HIS A 383 -16.99 7.29 5.73
CA HIS A 383 -17.15 6.81 4.36
C HIS A 383 -18.63 6.70 3.97
N PRO A 384 -19.01 7.09 2.73
CA PRO A 384 -20.41 7.07 2.30
C PRO A 384 -21.13 5.73 2.55
N VAL A 385 -20.51 4.59 2.20
CA VAL A 385 -21.08 3.25 2.43
C VAL A 385 -21.41 3.00 3.90
N VAL A 386 -20.50 3.39 4.80
CA VAL A 386 -20.69 3.21 6.25
C VAL A 386 -21.83 4.09 6.77
N ARG A 387 -21.84 5.35 6.36
CA ARG A 387 -22.88 6.31 6.75
C ARG A 387 -24.26 5.90 6.21
N ASP A 388 -24.31 5.49 4.96
CA ASP A 388 -25.56 5.07 4.34
C ASP A 388 -26.16 3.85 5.08
N ILE A 389 -25.37 2.83 5.37
CA ILE A 389 -25.83 1.66 6.13
C ILE A 389 -26.29 2.07 7.55
N CYS A 390 -25.57 2.98 8.21
CA CYS A 390 -26.00 3.53 9.50
C CYS A 390 -27.31 4.33 9.36
N ASP A 391 -27.52 5.09 8.27
CA ASP A 391 -28.76 5.81 8.01
C ASP A 391 -29.94 4.83 7.77
N PHE A 392 -29.74 3.73 7.06
CA PHE A 392 -30.75 2.67 6.93
C PHE A 392 -31.14 2.09 8.29
N ILE A 393 -30.14 1.80 9.14
CA ILE A 393 -30.38 1.31 10.50
C ILE A 393 -31.13 2.35 11.34
N SER A 394 -30.71 3.61 11.27
CA SER A 394 -31.34 4.71 12.00
C SER A 394 -32.80 4.92 11.59
N LEU A 395 -33.11 4.83 10.27
CA LEU A 395 -34.48 4.92 9.79
C LEU A 395 -35.32 3.71 10.21
N ALA A 396 -34.74 2.52 10.34
CA ALA A 396 -35.43 1.35 10.90
C ALA A 396 -35.85 1.58 12.37
N GLN A 397 -34.97 2.17 13.18
CA GLN A 397 -35.23 2.46 14.59
C GLN A 397 -36.15 3.68 14.79
N ASN A 398 -36.08 4.67 13.89
CA ASN A 398 -36.89 5.89 13.91
C ASN A 398 -37.59 6.07 12.56
N PRO A 399 -38.65 5.28 12.27
CA PRO A 399 -39.24 5.22 10.94
C PRO A 399 -39.95 6.51 10.50
N TRP A 400 -40.11 7.49 11.38
CA TRP A 400 -40.66 8.83 11.14
C TRP A 400 -39.61 9.90 10.84
N ASP A 401 -38.30 9.57 10.85
CA ASP A 401 -37.22 10.56 10.65
C ASP A 401 -37.09 10.95 9.17
N GLY A 402 -37.69 12.11 8.84
CA GLY A 402 -37.67 12.67 7.48
C GLY A 402 -36.26 13.07 7.00
N GLU A 403 -35.40 13.54 7.89
CA GLU A 403 -34.04 13.93 7.51
C GLU A 403 -33.22 12.71 7.09
N THR A 404 -33.29 11.64 7.87
CA THR A 404 -32.65 10.37 7.53
C THR A 404 -33.24 9.78 6.25
N PHE A 405 -34.56 9.83 6.07
CA PHE A 405 -35.22 9.38 4.83
C PHE A 405 -34.68 10.14 3.61
N LEU A 406 -34.50 11.48 3.70
CA LEU A 406 -33.95 12.29 2.60
C LEU A 406 -32.52 11.90 2.20
N ARG A 407 -31.73 11.33 3.08
CA ARG A 407 -30.37 10.90 2.76
C ARG A 407 -30.33 9.58 2.01
N ILE A 408 -31.40 8.74 2.12
CA ILE A 408 -31.36 7.36 1.58
C ILE A 408 -32.50 6.98 0.64
N TYR A 409 -33.56 7.78 0.47
CA TYR A 409 -34.72 7.42 -0.36
C TYR A 409 -34.38 6.97 -1.79
N TYR A 410 -33.39 7.63 -2.41
CA TYR A 410 -32.94 7.33 -3.78
C TYR A 410 -31.98 6.15 -3.88
N LYS A 411 -31.54 5.61 -2.72
CA LYS A 411 -30.61 4.48 -2.59
C LYS A 411 -31.34 3.14 -2.35
N MET A 412 -32.67 3.18 -2.22
CA MET A 412 -33.51 2.02 -1.87
C MET A 412 -34.01 1.22 -3.08
N GLY A 413 -33.63 1.59 -4.30
CA GLY A 413 -34.09 0.90 -5.51
C GLY A 413 -35.62 1.00 -5.78
N ALA A 414 -36.32 1.90 -5.09
CA ALA A 414 -37.77 1.99 -5.17
C ALA A 414 -38.34 2.99 -6.21
N GLY A 415 -37.45 3.69 -6.93
CA GLY A 415 -37.86 4.67 -7.95
C GLY A 415 -38.58 5.90 -7.37
N ILE A 416 -38.24 6.29 -6.14
CA ILE A 416 -38.79 7.48 -5.44
C ILE A 416 -38.10 8.72 -5.99
N SER A 417 -38.86 9.69 -6.51
CA SER A 417 -38.32 10.96 -6.96
C SER A 417 -38.10 11.93 -5.79
N LYS A 418 -37.20 12.92 -5.99
CA LYS A 418 -36.98 13.97 -4.99
C LYS A 418 -38.27 14.72 -4.61
N THR A 419 -39.11 15.02 -5.60
CA THR A 419 -40.39 15.69 -5.38
C THR A 419 -41.33 14.86 -4.51
N GLN A 420 -41.44 13.55 -4.76
CA GLN A 420 -42.21 12.63 -3.94
C GLN A 420 -41.65 12.54 -2.50
N ALA A 421 -40.34 12.42 -2.35
CA ALA A 421 -39.73 12.38 -1.03
C ALA A 421 -40.00 13.65 -0.21
N MET A 422 -39.82 14.83 -0.82
CA MET A 422 -40.12 16.12 -0.17
C MET A 422 -41.60 16.24 0.20
N TYR A 423 -42.52 15.91 -0.74
CA TYR A 423 -43.96 15.91 -0.49
C TYR A 423 -44.32 15.00 0.70
N THR A 424 -43.74 13.80 0.75
CA THR A 424 -43.97 12.83 1.83
C THR A 424 -43.57 13.41 3.19
N ILE A 425 -42.43 14.07 3.29
CA ILE A 425 -41.97 14.68 4.54
C ILE A 425 -42.89 15.82 4.97
N ASP A 426 -43.28 16.69 4.04
CA ASP A 426 -44.13 17.84 4.34
C ASP A 426 -45.53 17.43 4.83
N HIS A 427 -45.99 16.23 4.46
CA HIS A 427 -47.32 15.70 4.81
C HIS A 427 -47.30 14.61 5.90
N HIS A 428 -46.07 14.15 6.28
CA HIS A 428 -45.93 13.16 7.35
C HIS A 428 -46.28 13.72 8.70
N VAL A 429 -47.19 13.07 9.41
CA VAL A 429 -47.64 13.48 10.76
C VAL A 429 -47.56 12.28 11.72
N GLY A 430 -46.99 12.50 12.87
CA GLY A 430 -46.96 11.50 13.94
C GLY A 430 -45.71 10.64 13.93
N GLN A 431 -45.81 9.45 14.54
CA GLN A 431 -44.68 8.50 14.72
C GLN A 431 -44.84 7.24 13.86
N GLY A 432 -45.68 7.27 12.84
CA GLY A 432 -45.81 6.20 11.86
C GLY A 432 -44.60 6.15 10.91
N ALA A 433 -44.50 5.10 10.12
CA ALA A 433 -43.42 5.01 9.14
C ALA A 433 -43.59 6.01 8.01
N ILE A 434 -42.59 6.81 7.71
CA ILE A 434 -42.65 7.81 6.60
C ILE A 434 -42.93 7.16 5.24
N LEU A 435 -42.55 5.90 5.05
CA LEU A 435 -42.87 5.11 3.85
C LEU A 435 -44.38 4.80 3.73
N GLU A 436 -45.13 4.74 4.85
CA GLU A 436 -46.61 4.61 4.80
C GLU A 436 -47.23 5.87 4.20
N THR A 437 -46.79 7.06 4.69
CA THR A 437 -47.22 8.34 4.10
C THR A 437 -46.86 8.44 2.63
N LEU A 438 -45.70 7.98 2.19
CA LEU A 438 -45.34 7.93 0.78
C LEU A 438 -46.33 7.10 -0.04
N LEU A 439 -46.78 5.97 0.49
CA LEU A 439 -47.65 5.04 -0.24
C LEU A 439 -49.12 5.45 -0.22
N GLU A 440 -49.57 6.19 0.79
CA GLU A 440 -50.97 6.60 0.98
C GLU A 440 -51.25 8.00 0.46
N GLU A 441 -50.39 8.97 0.76
CA GLU A 441 -50.60 10.39 0.48
C GLU A 441 -49.96 10.88 -0.83
N THR A 442 -49.02 10.07 -1.42
CA THR A 442 -48.27 10.49 -2.60
C THR A 442 -48.72 9.70 -3.84
N ASP A 443 -48.87 10.40 -4.98
CA ASP A 443 -49.08 9.71 -6.26
C ASP A 443 -47.78 9.06 -6.73
N VAL A 444 -47.68 7.74 -6.54
CA VAL A 444 -46.55 6.94 -6.89
C VAL A 444 -46.89 5.89 -7.95
N SER A 445 -45.88 5.55 -8.78
CA SER A 445 -46.03 4.51 -9.79
C SER A 445 -46.38 3.15 -9.16
N SER A 446 -46.96 2.24 -9.94
CA SER A 446 -47.23 0.86 -9.49
C SER A 446 -45.93 0.12 -9.07
N TYR A 447 -44.81 0.43 -9.71
CA TYR A 447 -43.50 -0.07 -9.33
C TYR A 447 -43.09 0.44 -7.96
N THR A 448 -43.09 1.77 -7.76
CA THR A 448 -42.74 2.40 -6.49
C THR A 448 -43.62 1.92 -5.34
N ARG A 449 -44.92 1.75 -5.61
CA ARG A 449 -45.90 1.21 -4.62
C ARG A 449 -45.56 -0.22 -4.20
N ARG A 450 -45.18 -1.07 -5.15
CA ARG A 450 -44.78 -2.46 -4.87
C ARG A 450 -43.49 -2.52 -4.08
N GLN A 451 -42.47 -1.79 -4.52
CA GLN A 451 -41.16 -1.76 -3.84
C GLN A 451 -41.27 -1.11 -2.45
N GLY A 452 -42.02 -0.02 -2.31
CA GLY A 452 -42.25 0.65 -1.03
C GLY A 452 -42.93 -0.27 0.01
N LYS A 453 -43.88 -1.11 -0.39
CA LYS A 453 -44.48 -2.12 0.50
C LYS A 453 -43.46 -3.18 0.93
N ALA A 454 -42.59 -3.63 0.02
CA ALA A 454 -41.50 -4.55 0.36
C ALA A 454 -40.52 -3.91 1.33
N LEU A 455 -40.11 -2.66 1.09
CA LEU A 455 -39.22 -1.90 1.97
C LEU A 455 -39.81 -1.73 3.39
N LEU A 456 -41.11 -1.41 3.52
CA LEU A 456 -41.77 -1.35 4.83
C LEU A 456 -41.55 -2.65 5.63
N THR A 457 -41.80 -3.80 4.97
CA THR A 457 -41.59 -5.11 5.58
C THR A 457 -40.12 -5.33 5.95
N HIS A 458 -39.18 -4.91 5.09
CA HIS A 458 -37.76 -5.04 5.40
C HIS A 458 -37.35 -4.15 6.56
N PHE A 459 -37.77 -2.90 6.64
CA PHE A 459 -37.49 -1.99 7.76
C PHE A 459 -38.08 -2.53 9.09
N GLN A 460 -39.29 -3.08 9.08
CA GLN A 460 -39.88 -3.73 10.25
C GLN A 460 -39.08 -4.96 10.71
N ASN A 461 -38.52 -5.72 9.79
CA ASN A 461 -37.70 -6.89 10.15
C ASN A 461 -36.31 -6.50 10.66
N LEU A 462 -35.73 -5.37 10.18
CA LEU A 462 -34.39 -4.94 10.57
C LEU A 462 -34.23 -4.81 12.10
N VAL A 463 -35.23 -4.24 12.78
CA VAL A 463 -35.17 -3.99 14.23
C VAL A 463 -35.17 -5.26 15.08
N HIS A 464 -35.48 -6.41 14.47
CA HIS A 464 -35.52 -7.73 15.14
C HIS A 464 -34.33 -8.61 14.76
N GLU A 465 -33.42 -8.13 13.93
CA GLU A 465 -32.25 -8.87 13.50
C GLU A 465 -30.99 -8.37 14.19
N ASN A 466 -29.98 -9.25 14.32
CA ASN A 466 -28.67 -8.79 14.71
C ASN A 466 -28.06 -7.87 13.63
N ALA A 467 -27.13 -7.00 14.01
CA ALA A 467 -26.62 -5.98 13.12
C ALA A 467 -25.98 -6.57 11.83
N GLY A 468 -25.31 -7.73 11.90
CA GLY A 468 -24.71 -8.37 10.72
C GLY A 468 -25.77 -8.85 9.71
N LYS A 469 -26.91 -9.39 10.19
CA LYS A 469 -28.05 -9.79 9.32
C LYS A 469 -28.76 -8.57 8.75
N ALA A 470 -28.91 -7.52 9.57
CA ALA A 470 -29.49 -6.25 9.13
C ALA A 470 -28.67 -5.63 7.98
N ILE A 471 -27.35 -5.57 8.11
CA ILE A 471 -26.44 -5.09 7.05
C ILE A 471 -26.59 -5.96 5.78
N TYR A 472 -26.61 -7.27 5.93
CA TYR A 472 -26.83 -8.19 4.80
C TYR A 472 -28.18 -7.92 4.11
N ARG A 473 -29.25 -7.68 4.88
CA ARG A 473 -30.58 -7.34 4.34
C ARG A 473 -30.56 -6.02 3.58
N ILE A 474 -29.93 -4.98 4.11
CA ILE A 474 -29.79 -3.67 3.47
C ILE A 474 -29.12 -3.81 2.10
N ILE A 475 -28.06 -4.56 2.01
CA ILE A 475 -27.29 -4.73 0.78
C ILE A 475 -28.07 -5.57 -0.25
N HIS A 476 -28.65 -6.70 0.15
CA HIS A 476 -29.16 -7.68 -0.81
C HIS A 476 -30.67 -7.57 -1.09
N PHE A 477 -31.46 -6.92 -0.23
CA PHE A 477 -32.91 -6.91 -0.34
C PHE A 477 -33.56 -5.52 -0.31
N MET A 478 -32.80 -4.47 0.02
CA MET A 478 -33.34 -3.12 0.14
C MET A 478 -32.82 -2.15 -0.95
N GLY A 479 -32.21 -2.69 -2.03
CA GLY A 479 -31.75 -1.95 -3.21
C GLY A 479 -30.39 -1.26 -3.06
N TYR A 480 -29.78 -1.26 -1.85
CA TYR A 480 -28.53 -0.55 -1.62
C TYR A 480 -27.35 -1.19 -2.35
N GLY A 481 -27.31 -2.52 -2.49
CA GLY A 481 -26.27 -3.20 -3.26
C GLY A 481 -26.25 -2.80 -4.72
N GLU A 482 -27.43 -2.77 -5.38
CA GLU A 482 -27.56 -2.29 -6.77
C GLU A 482 -27.10 -0.83 -6.91
N TYR A 483 -27.46 0.01 -5.94
CA TYR A 483 -27.02 1.40 -5.91
C TYR A 483 -25.50 1.54 -5.81
N MET A 484 -24.83 0.68 -5.00
CA MET A 484 -23.37 0.66 -4.91
C MET A 484 -22.73 0.20 -6.22
N ASP A 485 -23.25 -0.88 -6.82
CA ASP A 485 -22.71 -1.46 -8.06
C ASP A 485 -22.82 -0.46 -9.23
N ASP A 486 -23.96 0.20 -9.39
CA ASP A 486 -24.19 1.23 -10.41
C ASP A 486 -23.19 2.41 -10.33
N ARG A 487 -22.66 2.66 -9.14
CA ARG A 487 -21.70 3.74 -8.87
C ARG A 487 -20.27 3.27 -8.72
N GLY A 488 -20.02 1.98 -8.86
CA GLY A 488 -18.67 1.41 -8.66
C GLY A 488 -18.13 1.63 -7.25
N MET A 489 -19.02 1.66 -6.23
CA MET A 489 -18.61 1.84 -4.84
C MET A 489 -17.99 0.56 -4.29
N ASP A 490 -16.97 0.71 -3.44
CA ASP A 490 -16.27 -0.42 -2.82
C ASP A 490 -17.15 -1.10 -1.75
N SER A 491 -17.52 -2.36 -1.99
CA SER A 491 -18.27 -3.20 -1.04
C SER A 491 -17.44 -3.68 0.15
N GLY A 492 -16.12 -3.61 0.08
CA GLY A 492 -15.21 -4.12 1.14
C GLY A 492 -15.47 -3.48 2.52
N LYS A 493 -15.95 -2.22 2.54
CA LYS A 493 -16.33 -1.55 3.79
C LYS A 493 -17.61 -2.09 4.41
N ALA A 494 -18.56 -2.48 3.57
CA ALA A 494 -19.79 -3.15 4.02
C ALA A 494 -19.47 -4.53 4.62
N ASP A 495 -18.48 -5.26 4.07
CA ASP A 495 -18.03 -6.53 4.63
C ASP A 495 -17.41 -6.36 6.02
N ILE A 496 -16.62 -5.31 6.22
CA ILE A 496 -16.05 -5.00 7.55
C ILE A 496 -17.17 -4.61 8.54
N LEU A 497 -18.13 -3.78 8.12
CA LEU A 497 -19.30 -3.47 8.95
C LEU A 497 -20.07 -4.72 9.35
N LYS A 498 -20.27 -5.64 8.40
CA LYS A 498 -20.94 -6.91 8.67
C LYS A 498 -20.19 -7.76 9.69
N LEU A 499 -18.85 -7.85 9.58
CA LEU A 499 -18.02 -8.57 10.55
C LEU A 499 -18.11 -7.98 11.96
N LEU A 500 -18.16 -6.66 12.08
CA LEU A 500 -18.39 -5.96 13.35
C LEU A 500 -19.82 -6.19 13.85
N GLY A 501 -20.81 -6.10 12.96
CA GLY A 501 -22.23 -6.31 13.29
C GLY A 501 -22.56 -7.74 13.67
N ASP A 502 -21.81 -8.74 13.18
CA ASP A 502 -21.99 -10.15 13.59
C ASP A 502 -21.64 -10.38 15.08
N GLN A 503 -20.98 -9.42 15.76
CA GLN A 503 -20.67 -9.46 17.20
C GLN A 503 -21.76 -8.81 18.07
N GLU A 504 -22.75 -8.14 17.48
CA GLU A 504 -23.77 -7.37 18.18
C GLU A 504 -25.16 -7.91 17.87
N GLU A 505 -25.94 -8.15 18.92
CA GLU A 505 -27.32 -8.63 18.78
C GLU A 505 -28.31 -7.48 18.58
N ASP A 506 -27.96 -6.28 19.07
CA ASP A 506 -28.80 -5.09 19.02
C ASP A 506 -28.19 -4.01 18.11
N LEU A 507 -29.06 -3.34 17.32
CA LEU A 507 -28.65 -2.31 16.37
C LEU A 507 -28.10 -1.05 17.05
N SER A 508 -28.63 -0.69 18.22
CA SER A 508 -28.18 0.48 18.98
C SER A 508 -26.81 0.21 19.62
N GLU A 509 -26.59 -1.00 20.13
CA GLU A 509 -25.29 -1.43 20.64
C GLU A 509 -24.24 -1.40 19.52
N PHE A 510 -24.60 -1.86 18.32
CA PHE A 510 -23.73 -1.79 17.15
C PHE A 510 -23.33 -0.34 16.80
N GLN A 511 -24.29 0.59 16.73
CA GLN A 511 -23.98 2.00 16.44
C GLN A 511 -23.09 2.63 17.54
N ASN A 512 -23.39 2.35 18.82
CA ASN A 512 -22.56 2.79 19.93
C ASN A 512 -21.14 2.20 19.86
N ARG A 513 -21.01 0.93 19.45
CA ARG A 513 -19.72 0.30 19.30
C ARG A 513 -18.89 0.92 18.17
N LEU A 514 -19.50 1.31 17.07
CA LEU A 514 -18.80 2.05 16.01
C LEU A 514 -18.24 3.39 16.54
N ILE A 515 -19.02 4.12 17.35
CA ILE A 515 -18.56 5.38 17.98
C ILE A 515 -17.37 5.10 18.91
N GLN A 516 -17.42 4.06 19.74
CA GLN A 516 -16.32 3.68 20.63
C GLN A 516 -15.06 3.33 19.84
N LEU A 517 -15.17 2.53 18.75
CA LEU A 517 -14.03 2.17 17.91
C LEU A 517 -13.42 3.42 17.24
N GLN A 518 -14.24 4.37 16.82
CA GLN A 518 -13.75 5.64 16.29
C GLN A 518 -12.97 6.43 17.36
N GLN A 519 -13.45 6.47 18.60
CA GLN A 519 -12.75 7.10 19.73
C GLN A 519 -11.42 6.43 20.03
N ILE A 520 -11.38 5.09 20.14
CA ILE A 520 -10.16 4.29 20.34
C ILE A 520 -9.10 4.65 19.30
N LEU A 521 -9.49 4.74 18.03
CA LEU A 521 -8.57 5.13 16.96
C LEU A 521 -8.14 6.59 17.02
N SER A 522 -9.03 7.50 17.46
CA SER A 522 -8.73 8.93 17.55
C SER A 522 -7.77 9.25 18.72
N GLU A 523 -7.93 8.58 19.84
CA GLU A 523 -7.13 8.81 21.04
C GLU A 523 -5.71 8.27 20.93
N GLY A 524 -5.47 7.25 20.11
CA GLY A 524 -4.14 6.78 19.65
C GLY A 524 -3.13 6.37 20.72
N THR A 525 -3.44 6.52 21.99
CA THR A 525 -2.48 6.52 23.08
C THR A 525 -2.71 5.45 24.16
N MET A 526 -3.88 4.85 24.24
CA MET A 526 -4.21 3.97 25.37
C MET A 526 -3.61 2.57 25.33
N HIS A 527 -3.08 2.12 24.17
CA HIS A 527 -2.58 0.76 23.99
C HIS A 527 -1.11 0.73 23.59
N ARG A 528 -0.24 1.48 24.30
CA ARG A 528 1.20 1.59 23.99
C ARG A 528 2.04 0.41 24.48
N GLU A 529 1.50 -0.41 25.35
CA GLU A 529 2.19 -1.58 25.91
C GLU A 529 1.76 -2.84 25.21
N GLY A 530 2.69 -3.69 24.85
CA GLY A 530 2.43 -4.97 24.18
C GLY A 530 3.38 -5.26 23.02
N ASN A 531 3.59 -6.55 22.77
CA ASN A 531 4.45 -7.03 21.70
C ASN A 531 3.72 -7.10 20.35
N LEU A 532 2.37 -7.03 20.34
CA LEU A 532 1.58 -7.04 19.11
C LEU A 532 1.50 -5.64 18.50
N VAL A 533 1.87 -5.54 17.22
CA VAL A 533 1.82 -4.30 16.43
C VAL A 533 0.84 -4.48 15.27
N LEU A 534 -0.17 -3.61 15.19
CA LEU A 534 -1.09 -3.52 14.07
C LEU A 534 -0.63 -2.41 13.14
N SER A 535 -0.43 -2.71 11.85
CA SER A 535 0.09 -1.73 10.90
C SER A 535 -0.37 -2.03 9.48
N THR A 536 -0.58 -0.99 8.67
CA THR A 536 -0.63 -1.20 7.23
C THR A 536 0.75 -1.62 6.71
N ILE A 537 0.79 -2.38 5.62
CA ILE A 537 2.06 -2.74 4.96
C ILE A 537 2.84 -1.47 4.60
N HIS A 538 2.17 -0.41 4.13
CA HIS A 538 2.81 0.88 3.81
C HIS A 538 3.52 1.50 5.01
N ALA A 539 2.86 1.53 6.17
CA ALA A 539 3.40 2.11 7.39
C ALA A 539 4.50 1.25 8.04
N SER A 540 4.61 -0.02 7.65
CA SER A 540 5.66 -0.94 8.10
C SER A 540 6.96 -0.82 7.31
N LYS A 541 6.97 -0.05 6.19
CA LYS A 541 8.19 0.14 5.39
C LYS A 541 9.31 0.75 6.23
N GLY A 542 10.52 0.21 6.09
CA GLY A 542 11.68 0.60 6.91
C GLY A 542 11.76 -0.11 8.27
N LEU A 543 10.70 -0.76 8.72
CA LEU A 543 10.64 -1.49 9.98
C LEU A 543 10.92 -2.98 9.78
N GLU A 544 11.09 -3.70 10.91
CA GLU A 544 11.33 -5.14 10.91
C GLU A 544 10.81 -5.74 12.22
N TYR A 545 10.28 -6.96 12.18
CA TYR A 545 9.65 -7.64 13.29
C TYR A 545 10.13 -9.09 13.36
N ASP A 546 10.13 -9.68 14.54
CA ASP A 546 10.51 -11.08 14.68
C ASP A 546 9.52 -12.01 13.98
N ARG A 547 8.21 -11.72 14.13
CA ARG A 547 7.11 -12.46 13.54
C ARG A 547 6.17 -11.52 12.78
N VAL A 548 5.74 -11.92 11.59
CA VAL A 548 4.81 -11.17 10.76
C VAL A 548 3.64 -12.04 10.34
N TYR A 549 2.43 -11.55 10.52
CA TYR A 549 1.20 -12.08 9.95
C TYR A 549 0.71 -11.14 8.85
N LEU A 550 0.52 -11.66 7.63
CA LEU A 550 -0.14 -10.94 6.55
C LEU A 550 -1.63 -11.30 6.58
N ALA A 551 -2.44 -10.33 6.97
CA ALA A 551 -3.89 -10.47 7.16
C ALA A 551 -4.66 -9.86 5.99
N ASP A 552 -5.88 -10.36 5.74
CA ASP A 552 -6.77 -9.91 4.67
C ASP A 552 -6.16 -10.02 3.27
N MET A 553 -5.47 -11.12 3.02
CA MET A 553 -4.92 -11.43 1.71
C MET A 553 -6.04 -11.98 0.79
N ILE A 554 -6.96 -11.09 0.42
CA ILE A 554 -8.19 -11.35 -0.35
C ILE A 554 -8.08 -10.66 -1.71
N ASP A 555 -8.56 -11.30 -2.77
CA ASP A 555 -8.70 -10.65 -4.09
C ASP A 555 -9.69 -9.49 -4.00
N GLY A 556 -9.34 -8.36 -4.58
CA GLY A 556 -10.07 -7.10 -4.41
C GLY A 556 -9.61 -6.27 -3.20
N VAL A 557 -8.90 -6.85 -2.20
CA VAL A 557 -8.23 -6.11 -1.11
C VAL A 557 -6.74 -5.96 -1.40
N LEU A 558 -6.04 -7.06 -1.67
CA LEU A 558 -4.64 -7.08 -2.11
C LEU A 558 -4.43 -8.22 -3.12
N PRO A 559 -4.38 -7.97 -4.42
CA PRO A 559 -4.47 -6.65 -5.07
C PRO A 559 -5.88 -6.04 -4.99
N GLY A 560 -5.97 -4.71 -4.99
CA GLY A 560 -7.24 -4.00 -5.03
C GLY A 560 -7.95 -4.13 -6.39
N VAL A 561 -9.29 -3.99 -6.41
CA VAL A 561 -10.10 -4.19 -7.62
C VAL A 561 -9.64 -3.35 -8.82
N ASN A 562 -9.33 -2.08 -8.59
CA ASN A 562 -8.92 -1.17 -9.67
C ASN A 562 -7.48 -1.40 -10.14
N GLN A 563 -6.62 -1.96 -9.29
CA GLN A 563 -5.22 -2.20 -9.57
C GLN A 563 -5.00 -3.44 -10.46
N THR A 564 -5.97 -4.33 -10.57
CA THR A 564 -5.87 -5.51 -11.44
C THR A 564 -5.99 -5.18 -12.93
N LYS A 565 -6.53 -4.01 -13.28
CA LYS A 565 -6.79 -3.59 -14.67
C LYS A 565 -5.53 -3.14 -15.40
N GLU A 566 -4.56 -2.56 -14.68
CA GLU A 566 -3.33 -1.99 -15.25
C GLU A 566 -2.11 -2.81 -14.82
N PRO A 567 -1.27 -3.29 -15.75
CA PRO A 567 -0.11 -4.13 -15.40
C PRO A 567 0.86 -3.49 -14.41
N GLU A 568 1.11 -2.18 -14.54
CA GLU A 568 2.02 -1.44 -13.65
C GLU A 568 1.46 -1.33 -12.23
N ALA A 569 0.16 -1.07 -12.09
CA ALA A 569 -0.52 -1.02 -10.81
C ALA A 569 -0.56 -2.41 -10.12
N TYR A 570 -0.75 -3.48 -10.91
CA TYR A 570 -0.68 -4.84 -10.41
C TYR A 570 0.73 -5.21 -9.91
N GLU A 571 1.79 -4.76 -10.62
CA GLU A 571 3.17 -4.93 -10.17
C GLU A 571 3.46 -4.13 -8.89
N GLU A 572 2.81 -2.96 -8.69
CA GLU A 572 2.93 -2.18 -7.44
C GLU A 572 2.28 -2.92 -6.26
N GLU A 573 1.10 -3.51 -6.43
CA GLU A 573 0.45 -4.32 -5.38
C GLU A 573 1.29 -5.57 -5.05
N ARG A 574 1.97 -6.17 -6.04
CA ARG A 574 2.93 -7.26 -5.77
C ARG A 574 4.15 -6.75 -4.98
N ARG A 575 4.69 -5.57 -5.28
CA ARG A 575 5.73 -4.94 -4.47
C ARG A 575 5.25 -4.67 -3.04
N LEU A 576 4.00 -4.27 -2.87
CA LEU A 576 3.42 -4.06 -1.55
C LEU A 576 3.39 -5.37 -0.73
N PHE A 577 2.90 -6.45 -1.32
CA PHE A 577 2.92 -7.77 -0.68
C PHE A 577 4.36 -8.20 -0.34
N TYR A 578 5.30 -8.03 -1.28
CA TYR A 578 6.73 -8.29 -1.08
C TYR A 578 7.33 -7.46 0.06
N VAL A 579 7.00 -6.18 0.17
CA VAL A 579 7.41 -5.34 1.31
C VAL A 579 6.91 -5.93 2.62
N GLY A 580 5.64 -6.36 2.68
CA GLY A 580 5.09 -7.04 3.85
C GLY A 580 5.88 -8.29 4.23
N MET A 581 6.20 -9.16 3.26
CA MET A 581 7.03 -10.36 3.49
C MET A 581 8.39 -10.03 4.08
N THR A 582 9.06 -9.01 3.52
CA THR A 582 10.44 -8.63 3.91
C THR A 582 10.54 -7.88 5.24
N ARG A 583 9.41 -7.68 5.93
CA ARG A 583 9.42 -7.15 7.32
C ARG A 583 9.74 -8.23 8.34
N ALA A 584 9.56 -9.52 8.00
CA ALA A 584 9.80 -10.63 8.89
C ALA A 584 11.31 -10.96 9.02
N LYS A 585 11.77 -11.12 10.27
CA LYS A 585 13.11 -11.64 10.57
C LYS A 585 13.11 -13.17 10.60
N ASN A 586 12.21 -13.76 11.38
CA ASN A 586 12.25 -15.17 11.73
C ASN A 586 11.01 -15.93 11.24
N GLU A 587 9.82 -15.35 11.31
CA GLU A 587 8.58 -16.04 11.02
C GLU A 587 7.65 -15.18 10.17
N LEU A 588 7.17 -15.76 9.07
CA LEU A 588 6.20 -15.18 8.16
C LEU A 588 5.00 -16.09 8.03
N TYR A 589 3.83 -15.59 8.37
CA TYR A 589 2.55 -16.27 8.24
C TYR A 589 1.63 -15.50 7.29
N VAL A 590 0.97 -16.20 6.39
CA VAL A 590 0.03 -15.61 5.44
C VAL A 590 -1.31 -16.29 5.59
N PHE A 591 -2.39 -15.53 5.77
CA PHE A 591 -3.73 -16.11 5.87
C PHE A 591 -4.33 -16.41 4.49
N SER A 592 -5.02 -17.56 4.41
CA SER A 592 -5.90 -17.91 3.31
C SER A 592 -7.21 -18.51 3.83
N PHE A 593 -8.24 -18.51 2.99
CA PHE A 593 -9.60 -18.86 3.37
C PHE A 593 -10.09 -20.07 2.59
N GLN A 594 -10.75 -21.02 3.30
CA GLN A 594 -11.40 -22.18 2.67
C GLN A 594 -12.64 -21.74 1.87
N ASN A 595 -13.41 -20.81 2.46
CA ASN A 595 -14.63 -20.26 1.88
C ASN A 595 -14.40 -18.77 1.65
N GLY A 596 -13.94 -18.38 0.46
CA GLY A 596 -13.68 -17.00 0.11
C GLY A 596 -12.69 -16.84 -1.05
N GLU A 597 -12.60 -15.64 -1.54
CA GLU A 597 -11.68 -15.27 -2.62
C GLU A 597 -10.31 -14.95 -2.05
N ASN A 598 -9.36 -15.83 -2.29
CA ASN A 598 -7.98 -15.61 -1.87
C ASN A 598 -7.23 -14.73 -2.86
N SER A 599 -6.34 -13.91 -2.35
CA SER A 599 -5.40 -13.16 -3.18
C SER A 599 -4.64 -14.10 -4.13
N PRO A 600 -4.51 -13.76 -5.42
CA PRO A 600 -3.67 -14.50 -6.36
C PRO A 600 -2.22 -14.57 -5.91
N PHE A 601 -1.77 -13.62 -5.09
CA PHE A 601 -0.42 -13.59 -4.53
C PHE A 601 -0.14 -14.76 -3.56
N ILE A 602 -1.17 -15.30 -2.89
CA ILE A 602 -1.03 -16.51 -2.06
C ILE A 602 -0.67 -17.71 -2.94
N THR A 603 -1.41 -17.89 -4.04
CA THR A 603 -1.10 -18.95 -5.00
C THR A 603 0.29 -18.76 -5.60
N GLU A 604 0.66 -17.52 -5.91
CA GLU A 604 1.99 -17.21 -6.43
C GLU A 604 3.12 -17.52 -5.46
N LEU A 605 2.91 -17.31 -4.16
CA LEU A 605 3.90 -17.54 -3.12
C LEU A 605 4.05 -19.03 -2.79
N PHE A 606 2.93 -19.73 -2.62
CA PHE A 606 2.90 -21.11 -2.14
C PHE A 606 2.77 -22.16 -3.26
N SER A 607 2.51 -21.75 -4.52
CA SER A 607 2.65 -22.69 -5.63
C SER A 607 4.09 -23.22 -5.58
N LYS A 608 4.24 -24.47 -5.18
CA LYS A 608 5.50 -25.17 -5.45
C LYS A 608 5.80 -24.89 -6.93
N LYS A 609 6.99 -24.39 -7.25
CA LYS A 609 7.49 -24.60 -8.62
C LYS A 609 7.09 -26.05 -8.92
N LYS A 610 6.20 -26.28 -9.88
CA LYS A 610 6.40 -27.46 -10.68
C LYS A 610 7.85 -27.27 -11.08
N GLU A 611 8.77 -28.02 -10.46
CA GLU A 611 10.04 -28.24 -11.08
C GLU A 611 9.65 -28.56 -12.51
N ILE A 612 10.04 -27.67 -13.41
CA ILE A 612 10.34 -28.05 -14.78
C ILE A 612 11.68 -28.79 -14.65
N GLY A 613 11.72 -29.77 -13.76
CA GLY A 613 12.44 -30.97 -13.94
C GLY A 613 11.73 -31.57 -15.13
N ASN A 614 12.44 -31.65 -16.20
CA ASN A 614 12.11 -32.40 -17.38
C ASN A 614 11.04 -33.44 -17.02
N PRO A 615 9.77 -33.34 -17.53
CA PRO A 615 8.74 -34.33 -17.18
C PRO A 615 9.08 -35.74 -17.71
N MET A 616 10.30 -35.95 -18.12
CA MET A 616 10.83 -37.09 -18.80
C MET A 616 11.55 -38.13 -17.93
N THR A 617 11.62 -37.99 -16.62
CA THR A 617 12.44 -38.93 -15.85
C THR A 617 11.66 -40.04 -15.12
N GLY A 618 10.38 -40.18 -15.38
CA GLY A 618 9.57 -41.21 -14.70
C GLY A 618 9.35 -42.51 -15.48
N LEU A 619 9.17 -42.47 -16.79
CA LEU A 619 8.86 -43.66 -17.59
C LEU A 619 10.07 -44.06 -18.44
N LYS A 620 10.58 -45.28 -18.23
CA LYS A 620 11.65 -45.89 -19.02
C LYS A 620 11.15 -47.18 -19.69
N ALA A 621 11.72 -47.53 -20.82
CA ALA A 621 11.47 -48.81 -21.46
C ALA A 621 11.70 -49.96 -20.44
N GLY A 622 10.81 -50.91 -20.40
CA GLY A 622 10.80 -52.00 -19.48
C GLY A 622 10.00 -51.73 -18.17
N MET A 623 9.53 -50.52 -17.89
CA MET A 623 8.68 -50.24 -16.72
C MET A 623 7.28 -50.77 -16.93
N THR A 624 6.70 -51.32 -15.84
CA THR A 624 5.30 -51.70 -15.78
C THR A 624 4.48 -50.55 -15.24
N ILE A 625 3.40 -50.20 -15.93
CA ILE A 625 2.44 -49.18 -15.52
C ILE A 625 1.04 -49.77 -15.46
N PHE A 626 0.18 -49.16 -14.65
CA PHE A 626 -1.25 -49.42 -14.64
C PHE A 626 -1.97 -48.13 -15.11
N HIS A 627 -2.68 -48.22 -16.23
CA HIS A 627 -3.46 -47.14 -16.79
C HIS A 627 -4.93 -47.27 -16.40
N LEU A 628 -5.59 -46.22 -15.91
CA LEU A 628 -6.96 -46.30 -15.40
C LEU A 628 -7.97 -46.86 -16.42
N LYS A 629 -7.77 -46.61 -17.72
CA LYS A 629 -8.67 -47.08 -18.79
C LYS A 629 -8.22 -48.37 -19.46
N PHE A 630 -6.90 -48.64 -19.56
CA PHE A 630 -6.34 -49.71 -20.38
C PHE A 630 -5.67 -50.80 -19.56
N GLY A 631 -5.71 -50.68 -18.20
CA GLY A 631 -5.15 -51.70 -17.31
C GLY A 631 -3.60 -51.71 -17.30
N ARG A 632 -3.04 -52.90 -17.00
CA ARG A 632 -1.62 -53.13 -16.84
C ARG A 632 -0.92 -53.14 -18.21
N GLY A 633 0.19 -52.43 -18.32
CA GLY A 633 0.99 -52.34 -19.57
C GLY A 633 2.47 -52.21 -19.29
N ILE A 634 3.30 -52.59 -20.30
CA ILE A 634 4.75 -52.46 -20.26
C ILE A 634 5.19 -51.37 -21.25
N VAL A 635 5.98 -50.44 -20.79
CA VAL A 635 6.55 -49.38 -21.62
C VAL A 635 7.62 -50.01 -22.56
N LYS A 636 7.36 -50.02 -23.84
CA LYS A 636 8.31 -50.57 -24.85
C LYS A 636 9.33 -49.53 -25.26
N LYS A 637 8.93 -48.30 -25.44
CA LYS A 637 9.82 -47.20 -25.89
C LYS A 637 9.29 -45.86 -25.40
N CYS A 638 10.19 -44.93 -25.08
CA CYS A 638 9.86 -43.53 -24.85
C CYS A 638 10.62 -42.66 -25.85
N GLU A 639 9.89 -41.82 -26.60
CA GLU A 639 10.44 -40.86 -27.55
C GLU A 639 9.84 -39.48 -27.26
N GLY A 640 10.68 -38.56 -26.81
CA GLY A 640 10.21 -37.23 -26.41
C GLY A 640 9.10 -37.33 -25.33
N ASN A 641 7.96 -36.71 -25.59
CA ASN A 641 6.79 -36.69 -24.72
C ASN A 641 5.81 -37.86 -24.90
N ILE A 642 6.19 -38.92 -25.66
CA ILE A 642 5.33 -40.06 -26.00
C ILE A 642 5.94 -41.35 -25.45
N ALA A 643 5.15 -42.09 -24.67
CA ALA A 643 5.49 -43.47 -24.29
C ALA A 643 4.65 -44.45 -25.09
N ARG A 644 5.32 -45.38 -25.76
CA ARG A 644 4.72 -46.53 -26.45
C ARG A 644 4.57 -47.66 -25.45
N VAL A 645 3.33 -48.02 -25.13
CA VAL A 645 3.00 -49.00 -24.08
C VAL A 645 2.23 -50.16 -24.71
N GLU A 646 2.65 -51.41 -24.41
CA GLU A 646 1.94 -52.63 -24.74
C GLU A 646 1.13 -53.06 -23.49
N PHE A 647 -0.17 -53.15 -23.66
CA PHE A 647 -1.13 -53.53 -22.59
C PHE A 647 -1.40 -55.04 -22.56
N ALA A 648 -1.93 -55.51 -21.46
CA ALA A 648 -2.21 -56.93 -21.22
C ALA A 648 -3.23 -57.52 -22.22
N ASP A 649 -4.01 -56.71 -22.90
CA ASP A 649 -4.93 -57.08 -23.99
C ASP A 649 -4.25 -57.24 -25.35
N GLY A 650 -2.92 -57.12 -25.40
CA GLY A 650 -2.12 -57.18 -26.64
C GLY A 650 -2.14 -55.87 -27.43
N SER A 651 -2.86 -54.83 -27.00
CA SER A 651 -2.89 -53.57 -27.72
C SER A 651 -1.63 -52.73 -27.43
N VAL A 652 -1.08 -52.10 -28.48
CA VAL A 652 0.04 -51.16 -28.34
C VAL A 652 -0.48 -49.74 -28.56
N ARG A 653 -0.26 -48.86 -27.58
CA ARG A 653 -0.76 -47.48 -27.61
C ARG A 653 0.34 -46.50 -27.34
N ASN A 654 0.25 -45.34 -28.00
CA ASN A 654 1.10 -44.17 -27.72
C ASN A 654 0.40 -43.28 -26.69
N LEU A 655 1.02 -43.12 -25.54
CA LEU A 655 0.51 -42.27 -24.44
C LEU A 655 1.32 -40.98 -24.42
N ALA A 656 0.64 -39.84 -24.43
CA ALA A 656 1.25 -38.53 -24.21
C ALA A 656 1.62 -38.42 -22.71
N ILE A 657 2.90 -38.55 -22.38
CA ILE A 657 3.42 -38.61 -21.01
C ILE A 657 2.91 -37.43 -20.15
N PRO A 658 2.96 -36.15 -20.62
CA PRO A 658 2.47 -35.04 -19.86
C PRO A 658 0.96 -35.14 -19.50
N VAL A 659 0.16 -35.65 -20.46
CA VAL A 659 -1.30 -35.76 -20.31
C VAL A 659 -1.66 -36.86 -19.31
N VAL A 660 -1.04 -38.04 -19.43
CA VAL A 660 -1.37 -39.17 -18.55
C VAL A 660 -0.84 -39.00 -17.13
N LEU A 661 0.24 -38.24 -16.94
CA LEU A 661 0.78 -37.90 -15.61
C LEU A 661 -0.02 -36.75 -14.96
N SER A 662 -0.32 -35.67 -15.70
CA SER A 662 -1.06 -34.53 -15.13
C SER A 662 -2.50 -34.91 -14.74
N ASN A 663 -3.12 -35.84 -15.45
CA ASN A 663 -4.46 -36.33 -15.16
C ASN A 663 -4.47 -37.58 -14.26
N HIS A 664 -3.34 -37.95 -13.66
CA HIS A 664 -3.19 -39.14 -12.78
C HIS A 664 -3.72 -40.45 -13.42
N MET A 665 -3.65 -40.55 -14.75
CA MET A 665 -4.21 -41.68 -15.49
C MET A 665 -3.35 -42.96 -15.41
N ILE A 666 -2.11 -42.86 -14.94
CA ILE A 666 -1.18 -43.99 -14.79
C ILE A 666 -0.56 -44.03 -13.41
N ARG A 667 -0.31 -45.27 -12.94
CA ARG A 667 0.53 -45.58 -11.78
C ARG A 667 1.70 -46.43 -12.24
N VAL A 668 2.90 -46.14 -11.78
CA VAL A 668 4.10 -46.97 -12.04
C VAL A 668 4.14 -48.03 -10.92
N GLU A 669 4.19 -49.28 -11.29
CA GLU A 669 4.43 -50.38 -10.33
C GLU A 669 5.93 -50.37 -9.97
N LYS A 670 6.25 -50.13 -8.69
CA LYS A 670 7.61 -50.32 -8.19
C LYS A 670 7.88 -51.83 -8.15
N LYS A 671 9.00 -52.29 -8.77
CA LYS A 671 9.52 -53.64 -8.56
C LYS A 671 9.87 -53.87 -7.13
#